data_fab91824232f7d753cc232d9a1dd3a3b
#
_entry.id   fab91824232f7d753cc232d9a1dd3a3b
#
_cell.length_a   1.000
_cell.length_b   1.000
_cell.length_c   1.000
_cell.angle_alpha   90.00
_cell.angle_beta   90.00
_cell.angle_gamma   90.00
#
_symmetry.space_group_name_H-M   'P 1'
#
loop_
_entity.id
_entity.type
_entity.pdbx_description
1 polymer ?
#
loop_
_entity_poly.entity_id
_entity_poly.type
_entity_poly.pdbx_seq_one_letter_code
_entity_poly.pdbx_strand_id
1 'polypeptide(L)'
;MKNFWKRLGSAGVATALCLGMAQAVPAAVVSAADPLFSAECEDLTLSSDAQVATKVYNDEYPGYTGAGFVWVTSSGTMSFTIDAPETGMYRLMTRCIMYLGTSSSDIREAQVTVTRSDDSTATKTVKIAHTDDWNDYNWGDLKLTKGENTITFGGGWGYCLYDNMTLTQTPKPEYEKATATPVDPKATKETKALMSYIKIVYGSHIISGQQEIYGGGNDGDSEKEFNYIKDNTGKLPAIRGFDFMNYNPLYGWEDGTTERAIKWAKEQNGIVTASWHINVPIDFDKYTLGDKVDWKKCTYKNYQTSNSTFNTANAVKEGTKEYEYFQECMKDLAEQLQKLQDANVPIILRPLHEAQGNEGNYGDGTSWFWWGDRGAEVYKELWKLLYTTLTEEYGLHNIIWEYNSYNYANSDTWYPGDDYVDIVAYDKYNCDFNRDDGQSSGTPNLSAISPIFNYLYELTSGKKMVAMAENDSIPSEENMVIENAGWLYFCPWYGDHLMSSQYNDAAQLKKMYTSDYCITLDELPKDLYGNAEPGTTVTTDATTDTTAETTTETETTATTDVSVVTTTEDTAETTVETTVSTADTEESTETTVESSATETSADTTATTASETTVTTKGAVEAATLYGDINLDGRVDITDAVLLNKAAANAVSLSAQQQANADCDESGEVDSNDAVVLLKFLVSIIHTLPNKGE
;
A
#
# COMPACT_ATOMS: atom_id res chain seq x y z
N MET A 1 58.88 4.29 44.12
CA MET A 1 58.97 2.85 43.84
C MET A 1 57.79 2.51 42.90
N LYS A 2 58.13 2.42 41.68
CA LYS A 2 58.09 1.17 40.88
C LYS A 2 56.60 0.75 40.66
N ASN A 3 56.14 0.80 39.53
CA ASN A 3 56.37 0.29 38.19
C ASN A 3 55.05 -0.29 37.65
N PHE A 4 54.62 0.13 36.48
CA PHE A 4 54.81 -0.60 35.21
C PHE A 4 53.67 -1.57 34.96
N TRP A 5 52.88 -1.38 33.90
CA TRP A 5 53.10 -1.75 32.50
C TRP A 5 51.93 -1.20 31.68
N LYS A 6 52.15 -0.33 30.69
CA LYS A 6 52.42 -0.57 29.24
C LYS A 6 51.38 -1.47 28.56
N ARG A 7 50.58 -0.78 27.69
CA ARG A 7 50.66 -0.75 26.21
C ARG A 7 50.28 -2.03 25.50
N LEU A 8 49.24 -1.88 24.68
CA LEU A 8 49.21 -2.01 23.17
C LEU A 8 47.69 -1.97 22.88
N GLY A 9 47.12 -1.11 22.14
CA GLY A 9 47.46 -0.63 20.81
C GLY A 9 47.04 -1.66 19.77
N SER A 10 45.79 -1.67 19.37
CA SER A 10 45.43 -2.08 18.02
C SER A 10 44.12 -1.38 17.66
N ALA A 11 44.24 -0.45 16.74
CA ALA A 11 43.14 0.09 15.98
C ALA A 11 42.55 -1.06 15.16
N GLY A 12 41.39 -1.52 15.54
CA GLY A 12 40.52 -2.36 14.74
C GLY A 12 39.54 -1.41 14.04
N VAL A 13 39.71 -1.20 12.76
CA VAL A 13 38.72 -0.63 11.87
C VAL A 13 37.57 -1.60 11.87
N ALA A 14 36.49 -1.28 12.59
CA ALA A 14 35.23 -1.97 12.43
C ALA A 14 34.57 -1.43 11.17
N THR A 15 34.77 -2.13 10.06
CA THR A 15 33.94 -2.00 8.88
C THR A 15 32.57 -2.55 9.28
N ALA A 16 31.62 -1.68 9.51
CA ALA A 16 30.23 -2.07 9.66
C ALA A 16 29.72 -2.50 8.28
N LEU A 17 29.74 -3.79 8.02
CA LEU A 17 28.93 -4.38 6.97
C LEU A 17 27.47 -4.28 7.44
N CYS A 18 26.70 -3.42 6.80
CA CYS A 18 25.23 -3.48 6.86
C CYS A 18 24.79 -4.72 6.10
N LEU A 19 24.71 -5.84 6.78
CA LEU A 19 23.98 -7.01 6.32
C LEU A 19 22.52 -6.77 6.57
N GLY A 20 21.76 -6.51 5.51
CA GLY A 20 20.30 -6.65 5.52
C GLY A 20 19.94 -8.11 5.79
N MET A 21 19.88 -8.48 7.05
CA MET A 21 19.31 -9.75 7.44
C MET A 21 17.80 -9.62 7.36
N ALA A 22 17.17 -10.51 6.60
CA ALA A 22 15.83 -10.93 6.94
C ALA A 22 15.90 -11.41 8.39
N GLN A 23 15.52 -10.59 9.33
CA GLN A 23 15.48 -10.98 10.73
C GLN A 23 14.41 -12.05 10.85
N ALA A 24 14.78 -13.21 11.34
CA ALA A 24 13.84 -14.09 12.00
C ALA A 24 13.17 -13.23 13.08
N VAL A 25 11.91 -12.86 12.86
CA VAL A 25 11.10 -12.22 13.88
C VAL A 25 11.23 -13.09 15.11
N PRO A 26 11.65 -12.57 16.29
CA PRO A 26 11.65 -13.37 17.49
C PRO A 26 10.20 -13.85 17.65
N ALA A 27 10.01 -15.16 17.59
CA ALA A 27 8.71 -15.76 17.80
C ALA A 27 8.24 -15.31 19.18
N ALA A 28 7.35 -14.34 19.21
CA ALA A 28 6.50 -14.15 20.38
C ALA A 28 5.89 -15.53 20.62
N VAL A 29 6.06 -16.05 21.83
CA VAL A 29 5.45 -17.32 22.23
C VAL A 29 3.94 -17.08 22.28
N VAL A 30 3.33 -17.04 21.12
CA VAL A 30 1.90 -17.28 20.97
C VAL A 30 1.77 -18.76 21.25
N SER A 31 0.90 -19.11 22.19
CA SER A 31 0.48 -20.50 22.39
C SER A 31 0.13 -21.05 21.02
N ALA A 32 1.00 -21.89 20.49
CA ALA A 32 0.82 -22.41 19.14
C ALA A 32 -0.50 -23.17 19.12
N ALA A 33 -1.44 -22.68 18.34
CA ALA A 33 -2.58 -23.51 17.97
C ALA A 33 -2.02 -24.77 17.33
N ASP A 34 -2.60 -25.92 17.63
CA ASP A 34 -2.20 -27.16 16.98
C ASP A 34 -2.21 -26.96 15.46
N PRO A 35 -1.19 -27.41 14.74
CA PRO A 35 -1.13 -27.25 13.29
C PRO A 35 -2.33 -27.94 12.64
N LEU A 36 -2.96 -27.28 11.67
CA LEU A 36 -4.02 -27.88 10.87
C LEU A 36 -3.47 -29.09 10.08
N PHE A 37 -2.23 -28.99 9.64
CA PHE A 37 -1.53 -30.04 8.94
C PHE A 37 -0.03 -29.97 9.25
N SER A 38 0.61 -31.14 9.40
CA SER A 38 2.05 -31.28 9.58
C SER A 38 2.50 -32.56 8.90
N ALA A 39 3.60 -32.49 8.17
CA ALA A 39 4.16 -33.66 7.48
C ALA A 39 5.68 -33.56 7.31
N GLU A 40 6.35 -34.70 7.24
CA GLU A 40 7.67 -34.80 6.62
C GLU A 40 7.50 -34.59 5.11
N CYS A 41 8.40 -33.81 4.48
CA CYS A 41 8.27 -33.48 3.06
C CYS A 41 8.38 -34.70 2.14
N GLU A 42 9.10 -35.74 2.55
CA GLU A 42 9.19 -37.00 1.82
C GLU A 42 7.87 -37.78 1.74
N ASP A 43 6.92 -37.51 2.62
CA ASP A 43 5.59 -38.13 2.63
C ASP A 43 4.57 -37.39 1.72
N LEU A 44 4.97 -36.26 1.15
CA LEU A 44 4.11 -35.48 0.26
C LEU A 44 4.12 -36.02 -1.17
N THR A 45 3.23 -35.53 -2.01
CA THR A 45 3.25 -35.83 -3.44
C THR A 45 4.36 -35.06 -4.13
N LEU A 46 5.32 -35.77 -4.71
CA LEU A 46 6.51 -35.18 -5.34
C LEU A 46 6.38 -35.14 -6.86
N SER A 47 6.81 -34.03 -7.47
CA SER A 47 7.00 -33.96 -8.93
C SER A 47 8.27 -34.72 -9.36
N SER A 48 8.46 -34.90 -10.69
CA SER A 48 9.59 -35.64 -11.25
C SER A 48 10.98 -35.06 -10.87
N ASP A 49 11.04 -33.76 -10.58
CA ASP A 49 12.28 -33.04 -10.28
C ASP A 49 12.50 -32.83 -8.75
N ALA A 50 11.67 -33.50 -7.96
CA ALA A 50 11.80 -33.57 -6.50
C ALA A 50 11.99 -35.03 -6.10
N GLN A 51 12.97 -35.32 -5.29
CA GLN A 51 13.29 -36.71 -4.90
C GLN A 51 13.70 -36.80 -3.42
N VAL A 52 13.33 -37.93 -2.81
CA VAL A 52 13.77 -38.25 -1.43
C VAL A 52 15.26 -38.56 -1.44
N ALA A 53 16.00 -37.96 -0.53
CA ALA A 53 17.44 -38.12 -0.40
C ALA A 53 17.88 -38.08 1.07
N THR A 54 19.06 -38.60 1.34
CA THR A 54 19.78 -38.48 2.63
C THR A 54 21.12 -37.77 2.47
N LYS A 55 21.50 -37.50 1.24
CA LYS A 55 22.68 -36.73 0.84
C LYS A 55 22.49 -36.15 -0.56
N VAL A 56 23.20 -35.09 -0.90
CA VAL A 56 23.25 -34.50 -2.25
C VAL A 56 24.66 -34.65 -2.80
N TYR A 57 24.81 -35.37 -3.90
CA TYR A 57 26.14 -35.81 -4.41
C TYR A 57 26.94 -36.52 -3.35
N ASN A 58 28.04 -35.92 -2.86
CA ASN A 58 28.89 -36.47 -1.80
C ASN A 58 28.71 -35.75 -0.46
N ASP A 59 27.85 -34.74 -0.40
CA ASP A 59 27.68 -33.90 0.77
C ASP A 59 26.53 -34.46 1.65
N GLU A 60 26.78 -34.51 2.95
CA GLU A 60 25.81 -34.89 3.96
C GLU A 60 25.21 -33.65 4.60
N TYR A 61 23.90 -33.66 4.83
CA TYR A 61 23.13 -32.61 5.49
C TYR A 61 22.47 -33.14 6.75
N PRO A 62 23.24 -33.37 7.84
CA PRO A 62 22.72 -33.97 9.06
C PRO A 62 21.72 -33.04 9.75
N GLY A 63 20.80 -33.59 10.53
CA GLY A 63 19.88 -32.84 11.37
C GLY A 63 18.46 -32.73 10.79
N TYR A 64 18.16 -33.38 9.68
CA TYR A 64 16.77 -33.57 9.22
C TYR A 64 16.01 -34.55 10.10
N THR A 65 14.69 -34.54 10.02
CA THR A 65 13.76 -35.48 10.68
C THR A 65 13.31 -36.55 9.69
N GLY A 66 12.48 -37.48 10.11
CA GLY A 66 11.94 -38.51 9.22
C GLY A 66 12.97 -39.51 8.67
N ALA A 67 12.73 -40.00 7.47
CA ALA A 67 13.55 -40.95 6.75
C ALA A 67 14.57 -40.30 5.79
N GLY A 68 14.44 -39.02 5.52
CA GLY A 68 15.26 -38.24 4.60
C GLY A 68 14.80 -36.82 4.49
N PHE A 69 15.14 -36.19 3.40
CA PHE A 69 14.64 -34.86 3.01
C PHE A 69 14.31 -34.89 1.51
N VAL A 70 13.52 -33.93 1.06
CA VAL A 70 13.25 -33.78 -0.37
C VAL A 70 14.29 -32.86 -0.99
N TRP A 71 15.05 -33.42 -1.93
CA TRP A 71 15.97 -32.64 -2.76
C TRP A 71 15.24 -32.13 -3.98
N VAL A 72 15.13 -30.81 -4.06
CA VAL A 72 14.51 -30.10 -5.19
C VAL A 72 15.59 -29.51 -6.08
N THR A 73 15.57 -29.88 -7.36
CA THR A 73 16.28 -29.18 -8.41
C THR A 73 15.37 -28.12 -9.04
N SER A 74 15.79 -27.38 -10.03
CA SER A 74 15.18 -26.15 -10.54
C SER A 74 13.64 -26.03 -10.47
N SER A 75 12.89 -27.05 -10.92
CA SER A 75 11.43 -27.02 -11.06
C SER A 75 10.68 -28.01 -10.16
N GLY A 76 11.39 -28.74 -9.31
CA GLY A 76 10.78 -29.75 -8.43
C GLY A 76 9.81 -29.12 -7.43
N THR A 77 8.66 -29.77 -7.24
CA THR A 77 7.62 -29.33 -6.33
C THR A 77 7.11 -30.46 -5.44
N MET A 78 6.58 -30.07 -4.29
CA MET A 78 5.85 -30.94 -3.37
C MET A 78 4.42 -30.42 -3.26
N SER A 79 3.45 -31.34 -3.12
CA SER A 79 2.06 -30.94 -2.95
C SER A 79 1.31 -31.81 -1.96
N PHE A 80 0.31 -31.21 -1.34
CA PHE A 80 -0.65 -31.86 -0.45
C PHE A 80 -2.02 -31.24 -0.55
N THR A 81 -3.04 -31.98 -0.16
CA THR A 81 -4.43 -31.53 -0.12
C THR A 81 -4.91 -31.47 1.32
N ILE A 82 -5.66 -30.43 1.65
CA ILE A 82 -6.18 -30.18 3.00
C ILE A 82 -7.64 -29.74 2.92
N ASP A 83 -8.48 -30.25 3.83
CA ASP A 83 -9.84 -29.77 4.04
C ASP A 83 -9.82 -28.63 5.06
N ALA A 84 -9.87 -27.37 4.59
CA ALA A 84 -9.85 -26.22 5.46
C ALA A 84 -11.21 -26.05 6.17
N PRO A 85 -11.23 -25.91 7.52
CA PRO A 85 -12.46 -25.84 8.30
C PRO A 85 -13.28 -24.57 8.03
N GLU A 86 -12.59 -23.48 7.65
CA GLU A 86 -13.18 -22.19 7.29
C GLU A 86 -12.36 -21.47 6.23
N THR A 87 -12.98 -20.53 5.52
CA THR A 87 -12.25 -19.59 4.66
C THR A 87 -11.45 -18.62 5.52
N GLY A 88 -10.16 -18.47 5.25
CA GLY A 88 -9.28 -17.63 6.07
C GLY A 88 -7.82 -17.71 5.63
N MET A 89 -6.96 -17.13 6.45
CA MET A 89 -5.50 -17.12 6.25
C MET A 89 -4.83 -18.24 7.04
N TYR A 90 -3.89 -18.90 6.39
CA TYR A 90 -3.15 -20.04 6.95
C TYR A 90 -1.67 -19.89 6.67
N ARG A 91 -0.84 -19.97 7.69
CA ARG A 91 0.61 -19.81 7.63
C ARG A 91 1.30 -21.12 7.28
N LEU A 92 2.05 -21.11 6.18
CA LEU A 92 2.89 -22.22 5.78
C LEU A 92 4.32 -21.97 6.29
N MET A 93 4.81 -22.88 7.11
CA MET A 93 6.21 -22.95 7.55
C MET A 93 6.86 -24.18 6.96
N THR A 94 8.10 -24.07 6.48
CA THR A 94 8.90 -25.22 6.06
C THR A 94 10.26 -25.19 6.72
N ARG A 95 10.76 -26.34 7.11
CA ARG A 95 12.14 -26.48 7.52
C ARG A 95 12.98 -26.87 6.32
N CYS A 96 13.89 -26.01 5.91
CA CYS A 96 14.69 -26.23 4.72
C CYS A 96 16.09 -25.63 4.82
N ILE A 97 16.96 -26.04 3.87
CA ILE A 97 18.32 -25.51 3.71
C ILE A 97 18.60 -25.35 2.21
N MET A 98 19.23 -24.24 1.83
CA MET A 98 19.73 -24.06 0.47
C MET A 98 21.05 -24.82 0.31
N TYR A 99 21.10 -25.81 -0.59
CA TYR A 99 22.32 -26.62 -0.80
C TYR A 99 23.30 -26.04 -1.82
N LEU A 100 22.90 -25.00 -2.57
CA LEU A 100 23.75 -24.24 -3.47
C LEU A 100 23.84 -22.80 -3.00
N GLY A 101 24.89 -22.49 -2.30
CA GLY A 101 25.16 -21.15 -1.78
C GLY A 101 26.32 -21.21 -0.81
N THR A 102 26.96 -20.08 -0.57
CA THR A 102 28.13 -19.98 0.31
C THR A 102 28.04 -18.76 1.23
N SER A 103 27.01 -17.96 1.09
CA SER A 103 26.86 -16.68 1.77
C SER A 103 25.39 -16.37 2.00
N SER A 104 25.07 -15.66 3.07
CA SER A 104 23.71 -15.17 3.35
C SER A 104 23.16 -14.22 2.28
N SER A 105 24.02 -13.69 1.39
CA SER A 105 23.59 -12.92 0.22
C SER A 105 23.13 -13.81 -0.95
N ASP A 106 23.40 -15.13 -0.89
CA ASP A 106 22.87 -16.04 -1.89
C ASP A 106 21.39 -16.28 -1.62
N ILE A 107 20.54 -15.91 -2.56
CA ILE A 107 19.09 -16.03 -2.46
C ILE A 107 18.59 -16.92 -3.60
N ARG A 108 17.62 -17.77 -3.29
CA ARG A 108 16.86 -18.55 -4.27
C ARG A 108 15.39 -18.18 -4.19
N GLU A 109 14.72 -18.26 -5.33
CA GLU A 109 13.29 -18.05 -5.41
C GLU A 109 12.56 -19.38 -5.53
N ALA A 110 11.62 -19.60 -4.64
CA ALA A 110 10.70 -20.72 -4.70
C ALA A 110 9.27 -20.20 -4.80
N GLN A 111 8.34 -21.05 -5.18
CA GLN A 111 6.94 -20.66 -5.37
C GLN A 111 6.03 -21.51 -4.48
N VAL A 112 4.94 -20.90 -4.04
CA VAL A 112 3.80 -21.60 -3.47
C VAL A 112 2.55 -21.26 -4.25
N THR A 113 1.84 -22.27 -4.69
CA THR A 113 0.57 -22.16 -5.41
C THR A 113 -0.52 -22.83 -4.59
N VAL A 114 -1.61 -22.11 -4.39
CA VAL A 114 -2.84 -22.62 -3.77
C VAL A 114 -3.89 -22.78 -4.85
N THR A 115 -4.43 -24.00 -5.01
CA THR A 115 -5.67 -24.25 -5.77
C THR A 115 -6.78 -24.45 -4.75
N ARG A 116 -7.77 -23.57 -4.75
CA ARG A 116 -8.84 -23.53 -3.74
C ARG A 116 -10.02 -24.43 -4.12
N SER A 117 -10.93 -24.61 -3.17
CA SER A 117 -12.12 -25.42 -3.36
C SER A 117 -13.10 -24.89 -4.42
N ASP A 118 -12.94 -23.65 -4.86
CA ASP A 118 -13.69 -22.99 -5.93
C ASP A 118 -12.94 -23.00 -7.29
N ASP A 119 -11.88 -23.82 -7.40
CA ASP A 119 -10.97 -23.92 -8.54
C ASP A 119 -10.13 -22.65 -8.82
N SER A 120 -10.23 -21.61 -7.99
CA SER A 120 -9.37 -20.44 -8.12
C SER A 120 -7.93 -20.75 -7.67
N THR A 121 -6.96 -20.13 -8.32
CA THR A 121 -5.54 -20.34 -8.03
C THR A 121 -4.86 -19.02 -7.67
N ALA A 122 -3.88 -19.09 -6.76
CA ALA A 122 -2.97 -17.98 -6.49
C ALA A 122 -1.57 -18.52 -6.31
N THR A 123 -0.59 -17.82 -6.89
CA THR A 123 0.83 -18.18 -6.78
C THR A 123 1.60 -17.01 -6.16
N LYS A 124 2.46 -17.32 -5.21
CA LYS A 124 3.35 -16.38 -4.53
C LYS A 124 4.80 -16.86 -4.68
N THR A 125 5.71 -15.93 -4.93
CA THR A 125 7.17 -16.19 -4.91
C THR A 125 7.72 -15.91 -3.52
N VAL A 126 8.56 -16.81 -3.02
CA VAL A 126 9.23 -16.71 -1.71
C VAL A 126 10.73 -16.71 -1.93
N LYS A 127 11.43 -15.81 -1.27
CA LYS A 127 12.89 -15.72 -1.32
C LYS A 127 13.50 -16.46 -0.13
N ILE A 128 14.33 -17.45 -0.41
CA ILE A 128 15.02 -18.26 0.58
C ILE A 128 16.50 -17.89 0.54
N ALA A 129 17.01 -17.36 1.65
CA ALA A 129 18.41 -17.03 1.78
C ALA A 129 19.22 -18.28 2.23
N HIS A 130 20.50 -18.34 1.85
CA HIS A 130 21.39 -19.38 2.29
C HIS A 130 21.61 -19.33 3.81
N THR A 131 21.58 -20.52 4.44
CA THR A 131 21.95 -20.73 5.84
C THR A 131 22.89 -21.93 5.92
N ASP A 132 23.80 -21.94 6.91
CA ASP A 132 24.74 -23.05 7.12
C ASP A 132 24.04 -24.31 7.69
N ASP A 133 22.90 -24.11 8.35
CA ASP A 133 22.11 -25.17 8.98
C ASP A 133 20.66 -25.13 8.52
N TRP A 134 19.92 -26.20 8.83
CA TRP A 134 18.47 -26.27 8.65
C TRP A 134 17.77 -25.13 9.40
N ASN A 135 16.89 -24.42 8.72
CA ASN A 135 16.16 -23.27 9.27
C ASN A 135 14.67 -23.34 8.93
N ASP A 136 13.85 -22.82 9.82
CA ASP A 136 12.41 -22.68 9.58
C ASP A 136 12.13 -21.41 8.78
N TYR A 137 11.51 -21.59 7.62
CA TYR A 137 11.12 -20.49 6.74
C TYR A 137 9.61 -20.28 6.76
N ASN A 138 9.22 -19.03 6.97
CA ASN A 138 7.86 -18.58 6.83
C ASN A 138 7.56 -18.24 5.35
N TRP A 139 6.71 -19.05 4.71
CA TRP A 139 6.25 -18.81 3.34
C TRP A 139 5.16 -17.75 3.27
N GLY A 140 4.79 -17.19 4.43
CA GLY A 140 3.72 -16.23 4.58
C GLY A 140 2.34 -16.87 4.66
N ASP A 141 1.36 -16.01 4.79
CA ASP A 141 -0.01 -16.43 4.96
C ASP A 141 -0.64 -16.71 3.59
N LEU A 142 -1.37 -17.82 3.49
CA LEU A 142 -2.05 -18.31 2.29
C LEU A 142 -3.56 -18.23 2.52
N LYS A 143 -4.29 -17.62 1.59
CA LYS A 143 -5.76 -17.61 1.62
C LYS A 143 -6.29 -18.96 1.17
N LEU A 144 -6.95 -19.71 2.05
CA LEU A 144 -7.69 -20.93 1.75
C LEU A 144 -9.20 -20.66 1.80
N THR A 145 -9.96 -21.39 0.98
CA THR A 145 -11.42 -21.42 1.07
C THR A 145 -11.86 -22.63 1.88
N LYS A 146 -12.99 -22.52 2.57
CA LYS A 146 -13.56 -23.66 3.29
C LYS A 146 -13.74 -24.87 2.36
N GLY A 147 -13.29 -26.05 2.79
CA GLY A 147 -13.29 -27.28 2.00
C GLY A 147 -11.91 -27.61 1.45
N GLU A 148 -11.88 -28.43 0.40
CA GLU A 148 -10.65 -28.98 -0.14
C GLU A 148 -9.79 -27.93 -0.87
N ASN A 149 -8.53 -27.79 -0.45
CA ASN A 149 -7.53 -26.93 -1.09
C ASN A 149 -6.28 -27.75 -1.36
N THR A 150 -5.64 -27.54 -2.52
CA THR A 150 -4.34 -28.15 -2.83
C THR A 150 -3.26 -27.08 -2.75
N ILE A 151 -2.21 -27.33 -1.97
CA ILE A 151 -1.05 -26.48 -1.83
C ILE A 151 0.13 -27.16 -2.50
N THR A 152 0.76 -26.46 -3.44
CA THR A 152 1.97 -26.91 -4.14
C THR A 152 3.09 -25.90 -3.87
N PHE A 153 4.24 -26.36 -3.40
CA PHE A 153 5.36 -25.48 -3.08
C PHE A 153 6.71 -26.07 -3.54
N GLY A 154 7.73 -25.20 -3.66
CA GLY A 154 8.99 -25.50 -4.31
C GLY A 154 9.08 -24.84 -5.68
N GLY A 155 9.79 -25.44 -6.62
CA GLY A 155 9.92 -24.91 -7.99
C GLY A 155 10.74 -23.61 -8.06
N GLY A 156 10.48 -22.83 -9.11
CA GLY A 156 11.25 -21.63 -9.40
C GLY A 156 12.73 -21.95 -9.65
N TRP A 157 13.62 -21.27 -8.94
CA TRP A 157 15.06 -21.55 -8.86
C TRP A 157 15.45 -21.90 -7.42
N GLY A 158 14.55 -22.63 -6.74
CA GLY A 158 14.62 -22.86 -5.30
C GLY A 158 15.50 -24.03 -4.89
N TYR A 159 16.66 -24.24 -5.50
CA TYR A 159 17.63 -25.29 -5.15
C TYR A 159 17.82 -25.52 -3.64
N CYS A 160 16.76 -26.02 -3.00
CA CYS A 160 16.68 -26.24 -1.56
C CYS A 160 16.45 -27.72 -1.25
N LEU A 161 16.78 -28.09 -0.04
CA LEU A 161 16.43 -29.36 0.61
C LEU A 161 15.33 -29.05 1.61
N TYR A 162 14.24 -29.80 1.58
CA TYR A 162 13.08 -29.60 2.45
C TYR A 162 12.93 -30.81 3.37
N ASP A 163 12.87 -30.55 4.67
CA ASP A 163 12.75 -31.53 5.73
C ASP A 163 11.28 -31.79 6.09
N ASN A 164 10.66 -30.86 6.76
CA ASN A 164 9.27 -30.93 7.17
C ASN A 164 8.52 -29.63 6.95
N MET A 165 7.20 -29.69 7.09
CA MET A 165 6.35 -28.53 6.97
C MET A 165 5.20 -28.53 7.95
N THR A 166 4.69 -27.34 8.26
CA THR A 166 3.47 -27.14 9.05
C THR A 166 2.59 -26.10 8.40
N LEU A 167 1.28 -26.31 8.49
CA LEU A 167 0.26 -25.34 8.10
C LEU A 167 -0.61 -25.03 9.33
N THR A 168 -0.62 -23.80 9.78
CA THR A 168 -1.39 -23.36 10.94
C THR A 168 -2.37 -22.25 10.53
N GLN A 169 -3.50 -22.14 11.19
CA GLN A 169 -4.35 -20.96 11.01
C GLN A 169 -3.60 -19.71 11.49
N THR A 170 -3.59 -18.66 10.68
CA THR A 170 -2.94 -17.40 11.05
C THR A 170 -3.64 -16.78 12.24
N PRO A 171 -2.94 -16.41 13.31
CA PRO A 171 -3.53 -15.75 14.46
C PRO A 171 -4.22 -14.43 14.04
N LYS A 172 -5.40 -14.18 14.58
CA LYS A 172 -6.10 -12.90 14.36
C LYS A 172 -5.47 -11.81 15.22
N PRO A 173 -5.38 -10.57 14.71
CA PRO A 173 -4.96 -9.43 15.53
C PRO A 173 -5.88 -9.23 16.73
N GLU A 174 -5.30 -8.87 17.86
CA GLU A 174 -6.05 -8.59 19.11
C GLU A 174 -6.34 -7.08 19.17
N TYR A 175 -7.37 -6.65 18.45
CA TYR A 175 -7.72 -5.23 18.28
C TYR A 175 -8.01 -4.51 19.61
N GLU A 176 -8.41 -5.23 20.65
CA GLU A 176 -8.65 -4.70 21.99
C GLU A 176 -7.38 -4.17 22.67
N LYS A 177 -6.19 -4.57 22.24
CA LYS A 177 -4.92 -4.05 22.77
C LYS A 177 -4.68 -2.59 22.45
N ALA A 178 -5.26 -2.09 21.36
CA ALA A 178 -5.10 -0.69 20.96
C ALA A 178 -5.74 0.24 21.99
N THR A 179 -5.03 1.34 22.34
CA THR A 179 -5.51 2.28 23.34
C THR A 179 -6.47 3.31 22.73
N ALA A 180 -7.47 3.72 23.52
CA ALA A 180 -8.32 4.88 23.24
C ALA A 180 -7.77 6.19 23.87
N THR A 181 -6.66 6.11 24.59
CA THR A 181 -6.08 7.27 25.30
C THR A 181 -5.09 7.98 24.39
N PRO A 182 -5.34 9.26 24.03
CA PRO A 182 -4.37 10.04 23.26
C PRO A 182 -3.02 10.14 23.98
N VAL A 183 -1.93 10.19 23.20
CA VAL A 183 -0.56 10.37 23.73
C VAL A 183 -0.38 11.74 24.39
N ASP A 184 -1.12 12.76 23.95
CA ASP A 184 -1.17 14.03 24.65
C ASP A 184 -2.03 13.91 25.93
N PRO A 185 -1.43 13.96 27.13
CA PRO A 185 -2.18 13.85 28.39
C PRO A 185 -3.17 15.00 28.61
N LYS A 186 -2.96 16.14 27.93
CA LYS A 186 -3.82 17.32 28.00
C LYS A 186 -4.86 17.36 26.88
N ALA A 187 -4.93 16.32 26.02
CA ALA A 187 -5.87 16.26 24.92
C ALA A 187 -7.26 16.76 25.31
N THR A 188 -7.90 17.53 24.42
CA THR A 188 -9.22 18.11 24.67
C THR A 188 -10.27 17.01 24.88
N LYS A 189 -11.41 17.37 25.42
CA LYS A 189 -12.51 16.37 25.60
C LYS A 189 -13.01 15.86 24.26
N GLU A 190 -13.01 16.71 23.22
CA GLU A 190 -13.43 16.36 21.88
C GLU A 190 -12.44 15.37 21.24
N THR A 191 -11.13 15.60 21.44
CA THR A 191 -10.06 14.69 20.99
C THR A 191 -10.19 13.31 21.65
N LYS A 192 -10.43 13.30 22.98
CA LYS A 192 -10.64 12.06 23.73
C LYS A 192 -11.92 11.34 23.30
N ALA A 193 -12.98 12.08 22.98
CA ALA A 193 -14.24 11.50 22.50
C ALA A 193 -14.04 10.85 21.12
N LEU A 194 -13.42 11.55 20.19
CA LEU A 194 -13.09 11.00 18.88
C LEU A 194 -12.20 9.76 18.99
N MET A 195 -11.12 9.84 19.79
CA MET A 195 -10.20 8.71 19.98
C MET A 195 -10.92 7.49 20.58
N SER A 196 -11.88 7.71 21.50
CA SER A 196 -12.70 6.65 22.07
C SER A 196 -13.61 6.01 21.01
N TYR A 197 -14.24 6.82 20.16
CA TYR A 197 -15.11 6.34 19.10
C TYR A 197 -14.36 5.49 18.06
N ILE A 198 -13.26 6.01 17.51
CA ILE A 198 -12.49 5.28 16.51
C ILE A 198 -11.92 3.98 17.06
N LYS A 199 -11.57 3.94 18.36
CA LYS A 199 -11.16 2.69 19.02
C LYS A 199 -12.31 1.67 19.13
N ILE A 200 -13.55 2.11 19.37
CA ILE A 200 -14.70 1.20 19.47
C ILE A 200 -14.94 0.47 18.14
N VAL A 201 -14.79 1.15 17.01
CA VAL A 201 -15.04 0.59 15.67
C VAL A 201 -13.84 -0.15 15.10
N TYR A 202 -12.63 0.08 15.63
CA TYR A 202 -11.41 -0.52 15.13
C TYR A 202 -11.43 -2.05 15.15
N GLY A 203 -11.14 -2.67 14.01
CA GLY A 203 -11.12 -4.11 13.82
C GLY A 203 -12.50 -4.75 13.56
N SER A 204 -13.59 -4.00 13.76
CA SER A 204 -14.95 -4.47 13.45
C SER A 204 -15.59 -3.78 12.24
N HIS A 205 -15.19 -2.54 11.97
CA HIS A 205 -15.66 -1.73 10.85
C HIS A 205 -14.49 -0.94 10.27
N ILE A 206 -14.67 -0.44 9.06
CA ILE A 206 -13.76 0.52 8.43
C ILE A 206 -14.48 1.87 8.26
N ILE A 207 -13.80 2.97 8.56
CA ILE A 207 -14.37 4.32 8.38
C ILE A 207 -14.04 4.79 6.96
N SER A 208 -15.05 5.24 6.21
CA SER A 208 -14.84 5.78 4.87
C SER A 208 -14.21 7.16 4.92
N GLY A 209 -13.25 7.42 4.04
CA GLY A 209 -12.59 8.70 3.89
C GLY A 209 -12.43 9.10 2.43
N GLN A 210 -12.14 10.40 2.23
CA GLN A 210 -11.75 10.97 0.94
C GLN A 210 -10.83 12.16 1.16
N GLN A 211 -9.69 12.20 0.45
CA GLN A 211 -8.82 13.36 0.40
C GLN A 211 -9.46 14.47 -0.44
N GLU A 212 -9.49 15.67 0.12
CA GLU A 212 -9.86 16.88 -0.61
C GLU A 212 -8.67 17.38 -1.44
N ILE A 213 -8.92 17.89 -2.63
CA ILE A 213 -7.88 18.62 -3.32
C ILE A 213 -7.67 19.99 -2.64
N TYR A 214 -6.41 20.34 -2.39
CA TYR A 214 -6.07 21.67 -1.87
C TYR A 214 -6.44 22.79 -2.85
N GLY A 215 -6.63 24.00 -2.33
CA GLY A 215 -7.07 25.14 -3.14
C GLY A 215 -6.24 25.35 -4.41
N GLY A 216 -6.89 25.52 -5.52
CA GLY A 216 -6.31 25.68 -6.86
C GLY A 216 -6.33 24.42 -7.73
N GLY A 217 -6.65 23.25 -7.15
CA GLY A 217 -6.93 22.05 -7.93
C GLY A 217 -8.38 21.99 -8.39
N ASN A 218 -8.72 21.10 -9.33
CA ASN A 218 -10.07 20.93 -9.89
C ASN A 218 -10.76 22.26 -10.26
N ASP A 219 -9.99 23.25 -10.71
CA ASP A 219 -10.48 24.64 -10.96
C ASP A 219 -11.13 25.30 -9.71
N GLY A 220 -10.71 24.88 -8.51
CA GLY A 220 -11.22 25.35 -7.22
C GLY A 220 -12.45 24.60 -6.70
N ASP A 221 -12.88 23.52 -7.35
CA ASP A 221 -14.00 22.69 -6.91
C ASP A 221 -13.54 21.65 -5.88
N SER A 222 -13.60 22.01 -4.60
CA SER A 222 -13.27 21.12 -3.48
C SER A 222 -14.35 20.05 -3.19
N GLU A 223 -15.49 20.09 -3.86
CA GLU A 223 -16.59 19.15 -3.67
C GLU A 223 -16.64 18.05 -4.75
N LYS A 224 -15.76 18.08 -5.74
CA LYS A 224 -15.82 17.21 -6.92
C LYS A 224 -15.82 15.73 -6.57
N GLU A 225 -14.88 15.29 -5.74
CA GLU A 225 -14.77 13.91 -5.29
C GLU A 225 -15.95 13.50 -4.40
N PHE A 226 -16.38 14.39 -3.52
CA PHE A 226 -17.50 14.14 -2.60
C PHE A 226 -18.82 14.02 -3.36
N ASN A 227 -19.04 14.86 -4.39
CA ASN A 227 -20.19 14.75 -5.29
C ASN A 227 -20.13 13.44 -6.10
N TYR A 228 -18.96 13.06 -6.61
CA TYR A 228 -18.79 11.77 -7.31
C TYR A 228 -19.16 10.58 -6.42
N ILE A 229 -18.68 10.54 -5.16
CA ILE A 229 -19.04 9.49 -4.21
C ILE A 229 -20.56 9.49 -4.00
N LYS A 230 -21.15 10.64 -3.70
CA LYS A 230 -22.59 10.76 -3.42
C LYS A 230 -23.45 10.33 -4.60
N ASP A 231 -23.08 10.72 -5.81
CA ASP A 231 -23.85 10.38 -7.03
C ASP A 231 -23.79 8.90 -7.35
N ASN A 232 -22.67 8.21 -7.08
CA ASN A 232 -22.50 6.79 -7.34
C ASN A 232 -23.01 5.90 -6.22
N THR A 233 -22.97 6.35 -4.96
CA THR A 233 -23.26 5.51 -3.78
C THR A 233 -24.51 5.92 -3.02
N GLY A 234 -24.92 7.18 -3.12
CA GLY A 234 -25.96 7.78 -2.27
C GLY A 234 -25.46 8.24 -0.91
N LYS A 235 -24.19 8.01 -0.56
CA LYS A 235 -23.56 8.27 0.73
C LYS A 235 -22.45 9.32 0.60
N LEU A 236 -22.00 9.87 1.73
CA LEU A 236 -20.80 10.69 1.84
C LEU A 236 -19.77 10.00 2.75
N PRO A 237 -18.45 10.22 2.53
CA PRO A 237 -17.43 9.68 3.42
C PRO A 237 -17.54 10.29 4.82
N ALA A 238 -17.20 9.52 5.84
CA ALA A 238 -17.17 10.00 7.22
C ALA A 238 -15.98 10.91 7.52
N ILE A 239 -14.84 10.64 6.87
CA ILE A 239 -13.60 11.41 6.99
C ILE A 239 -13.41 12.28 5.76
N ARG A 240 -13.04 13.56 5.97
CA ARG A 240 -12.53 14.46 4.94
C ARG A 240 -11.07 14.76 5.25
N GLY A 241 -10.20 14.43 4.31
CA GLY A 241 -8.76 14.65 4.42
C GLY A 241 -8.36 15.98 3.77
N PHE A 242 -7.46 16.70 4.41
CA PHE A 242 -7.00 18.02 4.01
C PHE A 242 -5.47 18.06 3.93
N ASP A 243 -4.94 19.18 3.41
CA ASP A 243 -3.52 19.44 3.40
C ASP A 243 -3.26 20.92 3.76
N PHE A 244 -2.43 21.15 4.75
CA PHE A 244 -2.04 22.51 5.17
C PHE A 244 -0.88 23.10 4.35
N MET A 245 -0.55 22.54 3.19
CA MET A 245 0.58 22.93 2.34
C MET A 245 0.66 24.42 2.05
N ASN A 246 -0.49 25.08 1.87
CA ASN A 246 -0.56 26.49 1.48
C ASN A 246 -0.33 27.46 2.64
N TYR A 247 -0.47 27.02 3.89
CA TYR A 247 -0.18 27.83 5.08
C TYR A 247 1.31 27.71 5.41
N ASN A 248 2.11 28.65 4.89
CA ASN A 248 3.56 28.63 5.02
C ASN A 248 4.15 30.04 4.98
N PRO A 249 5.37 30.27 5.50
CA PRO A 249 5.97 31.60 5.55
C PRO A 249 6.39 32.16 4.18
N LEU A 250 6.44 31.35 3.12
CA LEU A 250 6.96 31.73 1.81
C LEU A 250 5.96 32.53 0.99
N TYR A 251 4.90 31.91 0.52
CA TYR A 251 3.84 32.55 -0.27
C TYR A 251 2.56 32.79 0.55
N GLY A 252 2.29 31.94 1.55
CA GLY A 252 1.20 32.12 2.52
C GLY A 252 -0.16 32.32 1.86
N TRP A 253 -0.68 31.26 1.27
CA TRP A 253 -1.99 31.34 0.60
C TRP A 253 -3.09 30.82 1.53
N GLU A 254 -3.96 31.70 1.95
CA GLU A 254 -5.16 31.36 2.72
C GLU A 254 -6.21 30.81 1.77
N ASP A 255 -6.22 29.50 1.57
CA ASP A 255 -7.10 28.82 0.61
C ASP A 255 -8.42 28.32 1.21
N GLY A 256 -8.68 28.64 2.49
CA GLY A 256 -9.91 28.26 3.21
C GLY A 256 -9.96 26.80 3.66
N THR A 257 -8.84 26.09 3.65
CA THR A 257 -8.75 24.69 4.13
C THR A 257 -9.23 24.56 5.57
N THR A 258 -8.75 25.44 6.47
CA THR A 258 -9.14 25.39 7.90
C THR A 258 -10.64 25.63 8.10
N GLU A 259 -11.22 26.59 7.38
CA GLU A 259 -12.65 26.91 7.43
C GLU A 259 -13.49 25.74 6.91
N ARG A 260 -13.06 25.05 5.83
CA ARG A 260 -13.74 23.86 5.30
C ARG A 260 -13.65 22.69 6.29
N ALA A 261 -12.50 22.49 6.95
CA ALA A 261 -12.33 21.48 7.99
C ALA A 261 -13.26 21.73 9.18
N ILE A 262 -13.34 22.98 9.66
CA ILE A 262 -14.28 23.36 10.73
C ILE A 262 -15.72 23.11 10.29
N LYS A 263 -16.08 23.53 9.08
CA LYS A 263 -17.42 23.31 8.52
C LYS A 263 -17.78 21.82 8.45
N TRP A 264 -16.84 20.97 7.98
CA TRP A 264 -17.06 19.53 7.90
C TRP A 264 -17.36 18.92 9.27
N ALA A 265 -16.58 19.29 10.29
CA ALA A 265 -16.79 18.77 11.64
C ALA A 265 -18.06 19.34 12.31
N LYS A 266 -18.32 20.65 12.17
CA LYS A 266 -19.40 21.32 12.94
C LYS A 266 -20.77 21.25 12.26
N GLU A 267 -20.83 21.34 10.94
CA GLU A 267 -22.11 21.35 10.22
C GLU A 267 -22.50 19.94 9.75
N GLN A 268 -21.53 19.09 9.42
CA GLN A 268 -21.76 17.74 8.91
C GLN A 268 -21.51 16.65 10.00
N ASN A 269 -20.94 17.01 11.13
CA ASN A 269 -20.52 16.08 12.19
C ASN A 269 -19.49 15.04 11.70
N GLY A 270 -18.69 15.40 10.67
CA GLY A 270 -17.70 14.54 10.06
C GLY A 270 -16.34 14.58 10.75
N ILE A 271 -15.50 13.60 10.50
CA ILE A 271 -14.13 13.49 11.03
C ILE A 271 -13.17 14.25 10.11
N VAL A 272 -12.17 14.91 10.69
CA VAL A 272 -11.14 15.68 9.99
C VAL A 272 -9.78 14.98 10.12
N THR A 273 -9.11 14.74 8.99
CA THR A 273 -7.68 14.38 8.95
C THR A 273 -6.93 15.36 8.08
N ALA A 274 -5.63 15.52 8.30
CA ALA A 274 -4.81 16.35 7.42
C ALA A 274 -3.37 15.87 7.35
N SER A 275 -2.81 15.95 6.15
CA SER A 275 -1.37 15.94 5.89
C SER A 275 -0.80 17.37 5.93
N TRP A 276 0.52 17.48 5.87
CA TRP A 276 1.22 18.74 5.78
C TRP A 276 2.45 18.62 4.89
N HIS A 277 2.30 19.01 3.62
CA HIS A 277 3.43 19.14 2.70
C HIS A 277 4.17 20.43 2.96
N ILE A 278 5.35 20.35 3.55
CA ILE A 278 6.12 21.49 4.04
C ILE A 278 7.03 22.02 2.94
N ASN A 279 6.65 23.11 2.33
CA ASN A 279 7.43 23.77 1.30
C ASN A 279 8.67 24.49 1.86
N VAL A 280 9.80 24.34 1.17
CA VAL A 280 11.04 25.09 1.40
C VAL A 280 11.47 25.78 0.09
N PRO A 281 12.22 26.88 0.14
CA PRO A 281 12.81 27.44 -1.06
C PRO A 281 13.77 26.46 -1.75
N ILE A 282 13.69 26.33 -3.08
CA ILE A 282 14.62 25.52 -3.85
C ILE A 282 16.06 26.00 -3.62
N ASP A 283 16.30 27.31 -3.65
CA ASP A 283 17.61 27.94 -3.36
C ASP A 283 17.61 28.46 -1.91
N PHE A 284 17.61 27.54 -0.94
CA PHE A 284 17.55 27.90 0.47
C PHE A 284 18.81 28.62 0.93
N ASP A 285 19.98 28.35 0.33
CA ASP A 285 21.22 29.06 0.67
C ASP A 285 21.12 30.57 0.47
N LYS A 286 20.39 31.03 -0.57
CA LYS A 286 20.17 32.45 -0.88
C LYS A 286 18.92 33.05 -0.23
N TYR A 287 18.05 32.21 0.30
CA TYR A 287 16.85 32.68 0.97
C TYR A 287 17.20 33.44 2.24
N THR A 288 16.51 34.54 2.51
CA THR A 288 16.56 35.26 3.78
C THR A 288 15.28 35.01 4.55
N LEU A 289 15.37 34.65 5.84
CA LEU A 289 14.20 34.43 6.68
C LEU A 289 13.25 35.63 6.63
N GLY A 290 11.96 35.35 6.44
CA GLY A 290 10.91 36.33 6.27
C GLY A 290 10.70 36.87 4.84
N ASP A 291 11.56 36.53 3.87
CA ASP A 291 11.35 36.87 2.47
C ASP A 291 10.16 36.09 1.89
N LYS A 292 9.33 36.73 1.07
CA LYS A 292 8.30 36.04 0.31
C LYS A 292 8.90 35.46 -0.97
N VAL A 293 8.52 34.22 -1.27
CA VAL A 293 9.03 33.43 -2.40
C VAL A 293 7.85 32.97 -3.26
N ASP A 294 7.97 33.12 -4.57
CA ASP A 294 6.99 32.58 -5.52
C ASP A 294 6.87 31.07 -5.33
N TRP A 295 5.65 30.54 -5.27
CA TRP A 295 5.38 29.10 -5.06
C TRP A 295 6.11 28.20 -6.06
N LYS A 296 6.37 28.68 -7.30
CA LYS A 296 7.13 27.95 -8.32
C LYS A 296 8.62 27.79 -7.99
N LYS A 297 9.11 28.51 -6.99
CA LYS A 297 10.49 28.42 -6.47
C LYS A 297 10.55 27.72 -5.13
N CYS A 298 9.47 27.08 -4.74
CA CYS A 298 9.34 26.30 -3.52
C CYS A 298 9.16 24.82 -3.86
N THR A 299 9.54 23.95 -2.95
CA THR A 299 9.37 22.50 -3.10
C THR A 299 9.32 21.84 -1.72
N TYR A 300 8.58 20.75 -1.64
CA TYR A 300 8.65 19.79 -0.54
C TYR A 300 9.43 18.53 -0.93
N LYS A 301 9.73 18.37 -2.22
CA LYS A 301 10.45 17.23 -2.78
C LYS A 301 11.95 17.39 -2.63
N ASN A 302 12.65 16.29 -2.43
CA ASN A 302 14.09 16.28 -2.25
C ASN A 302 14.87 15.49 -3.33
N TYR A 303 14.22 14.71 -4.15
CA TYR A 303 14.90 13.92 -5.16
C TYR A 303 14.76 14.53 -6.57
N GLN A 304 15.76 14.29 -7.44
CA GLN A 304 15.85 14.75 -8.83
C GLN A 304 16.03 16.28 -8.96
N THR A 305 15.50 16.84 -10.05
CA THR A 305 15.67 18.25 -10.45
C THR A 305 14.97 19.25 -9.53
N SER A 306 14.17 18.80 -8.59
CA SER A 306 13.45 19.64 -7.64
C SER A 306 14.13 19.79 -6.29
N ASN A 307 15.32 19.24 -6.13
CA ASN A 307 16.01 19.26 -4.85
C ASN A 307 16.26 20.68 -4.36
N SER A 308 16.02 20.87 -3.05
CA SER A 308 16.35 22.09 -2.35
C SER A 308 17.77 22.05 -1.79
N THR A 309 18.39 23.22 -1.57
CA THR A 309 19.60 23.34 -0.77
C THR A 309 19.33 23.34 0.74
N PHE A 310 18.08 23.11 1.15
CA PHE A 310 17.68 22.98 2.54
C PHE A 310 18.31 21.73 3.18
N ASN A 311 19.01 21.93 4.31
CA ASN A 311 19.66 20.83 5.00
C ASN A 311 18.84 20.36 6.19
N THR A 312 18.12 19.27 6.04
CA THR A 312 17.25 18.68 7.07
C THR A 312 17.97 18.43 8.39
N ALA A 313 19.25 18.03 8.37
CA ALA A 313 20.02 17.83 9.61
C ALA A 313 20.24 19.11 10.42
N ASN A 314 20.05 20.28 9.84
CA ASN A 314 20.13 21.55 10.54
C ASN A 314 18.75 21.97 11.10
N ALA A 315 17.64 21.47 10.54
CA ALA A 315 16.30 21.82 11.00
C ALA A 315 16.01 21.40 12.47
N VAL A 316 16.80 20.46 13.00
CA VAL A 316 16.74 20.03 14.40
C VAL A 316 17.80 20.66 15.30
N LYS A 317 18.58 21.63 14.78
CA LYS A 317 19.67 22.28 15.52
C LYS A 317 19.35 23.74 15.77
N GLU A 318 19.02 24.08 17.02
CA GLU A 318 18.76 25.46 17.44
C GLU A 318 19.86 26.44 16.98
N GLY A 319 19.44 27.61 16.48
CA GLY A 319 20.30 28.67 16.00
C GLY A 319 20.83 28.49 14.57
N THR A 320 20.42 27.45 13.85
CA THR A 320 20.62 27.34 12.40
C THR A 320 19.50 28.00 11.64
N LYS A 321 19.75 28.41 10.39
CA LYS A 321 18.74 29.04 9.53
C LYS A 321 17.59 28.09 9.23
N GLU A 322 17.87 26.81 9.04
CA GLU A 322 16.87 25.78 8.77
C GLU A 322 15.97 25.53 9.98
N TYR A 323 16.53 25.57 11.20
CA TYR A 323 15.75 25.46 12.42
C TYR A 323 14.78 26.65 12.56
N GLU A 324 15.30 27.87 12.43
CA GLU A 324 14.46 29.10 12.49
C GLU A 324 13.37 29.09 11.43
N TYR A 325 13.69 28.64 10.20
CA TYR A 325 12.70 28.49 9.15
C TYR A 325 11.62 27.46 9.52
N PHE A 326 12.01 26.33 10.08
CA PHE A 326 11.05 25.29 10.49
C PHE A 326 10.18 25.79 11.64
N GLN A 327 10.70 26.60 12.55
CA GLN A 327 9.91 27.27 13.59
C GLN A 327 8.87 28.23 12.98
N GLU A 328 9.22 28.98 11.93
CA GLU A 328 8.24 29.83 11.21
C GLU A 328 7.15 28.96 10.56
N CYS A 329 7.49 27.84 9.94
CA CYS A 329 6.51 26.92 9.36
C CYS A 329 5.58 26.33 10.44
N MET A 330 6.12 25.90 11.58
CA MET A 330 5.32 25.38 12.69
C MET A 330 4.39 26.44 13.29
N LYS A 331 4.83 27.70 13.31
CA LYS A 331 3.99 28.83 13.75
C LYS A 331 2.78 29.01 12.84
N ASP A 332 2.98 29.04 11.52
CA ASP A 332 1.88 29.20 10.57
C ASP A 332 0.88 28.03 10.65
N LEU A 333 1.38 26.80 10.80
CA LEU A 333 0.53 25.63 11.05
C LEU A 333 -0.22 25.75 12.39
N ALA A 334 0.48 26.18 13.46
CA ALA A 334 -0.12 26.35 14.79
C ALA A 334 -1.27 27.34 14.79
N GLU A 335 -1.18 28.44 14.01
CA GLU A 335 -2.27 29.41 13.84
C GLU A 335 -3.52 28.76 13.24
N GLN A 336 -3.38 27.82 12.30
CA GLN A 336 -4.51 27.09 11.72
C GLN A 336 -5.10 26.05 12.70
N LEU A 337 -4.23 25.29 13.36
CA LEU A 337 -4.66 24.30 14.35
C LEU A 337 -5.32 24.96 15.57
N GLN A 338 -4.91 26.18 15.94
CA GLN A 338 -5.57 26.98 16.98
C GLN A 338 -7.01 27.35 16.58
N LYS A 339 -7.25 27.73 15.32
CA LYS A 339 -8.63 27.98 14.84
C LYS A 339 -9.52 26.74 15.00
N LEU A 340 -8.97 25.53 14.70
CA LEU A 340 -9.67 24.27 14.93
C LEU A 340 -9.92 24.03 16.42
N GLN A 341 -8.92 24.25 17.26
CA GLN A 341 -9.06 24.08 18.72
C GLN A 341 -10.10 25.03 19.31
N ASP A 342 -10.09 26.30 18.91
CA ASP A 342 -11.07 27.32 19.34
C ASP A 342 -12.50 26.95 18.91
N ALA A 343 -12.62 26.25 17.76
CA ALA A 343 -13.89 25.69 17.29
C ALA A 343 -14.26 24.35 17.97
N ASN A 344 -13.45 23.83 18.88
CA ASN A 344 -13.60 22.50 19.49
C ASN A 344 -13.66 21.39 18.42
N VAL A 345 -12.75 21.43 17.45
CA VAL A 345 -12.61 20.43 16.39
C VAL A 345 -11.30 19.68 16.59
N PRO A 346 -11.33 18.38 16.93
CA PRO A 346 -10.15 17.54 16.91
C PRO A 346 -9.75 17.21 15.48
N ILE A 347 -8.47 16.94 15.27
CA ILE A 347 -7.91 16.59 13.97
C ILE A 347 -6.96 15.39 14.10
N ILE A 348 -7.07 14.45 13.16
CA ILE A 348 -6.04 13.41 12.94
C ILE A 348 -4.97 14.06 12.06
N LEU A 349 -3.83 14.42 12.64
CA LEU A 349 -2.75 15.08 11.94
C LEU A 349 -1.67 14.08 11.54
N ARG A 350 -1.39 14.00 10.24
CA ARG A 350 -0.37 13.13 9.62
C ARG A 350 0.77 13.98 9.04
N PRO A 351 1.61 14.56 9.89
CA PRO A 351 2.73 15.37 9.45
C PRO A 351 3.90 14.49 9.04
N LEU A 352 4.85 15.04 8.29
CA LEU A 352 6.11 14.38 7.94
C LEU A 352 5.91 12.96 7.37
N HIS A 353 4.81 12.77 6.63
CA HIS A 353 4.42 11.49 6.06
C HIS A 353 5.40 11.04 4.97
N GLU A 354 5.38 9.75 4.64
CA GLU A 354 6.19 9.13 3.60
C GLU A 354 7.71 9.42 3.67
N ALA A 355 8.22 9.69 4.87
CA ALA A 355 9.61 10.12 5.07
C ALA A 355 10.64 9.14 4.52
N GLN A 356 10.37 7.83 4.57
CA GLN A 356 11.25 6.78 4.08
C GLN A 356 11.03 6.46 2.58
N GLY A 357 10.16 7.22 1.90
CA GLY A 357 9.88 6.98 0.47
C GLY A 357 11.16 7.04 -0.38
N ASN A 358 11.37 6.08 -1.29
CA ASN A 358 12.58 5.79 -2.06
C ASN A 358 13.76 5.25 -1.23
N GLU A 359 14.02 5.75 -0.03
CA GLU A 359 15.22 5.43 0.75
C GLU A 359 15.33 3.93 1.00
N GLY A 360 14.23 3.27 1.35
CA GLY A 360 14.20 1.81 1.56
C GLY A 360 14.58 0.98 0.34
N ASN A 361 14.42 1.53 -0.88
CA ASN A 361 14.79 0.86 -2.13
C ASN A 361 16.15 1.29 -2.67
N TYR A 362 16.56 2.55 -2.48
CA TYR A 362 17.70 3.15 -3.16
C TYR A 362 18.78 3.65 -2.20
N GLY A 363 18.55 3.62 -0.88
CA GLY A 363 19.49 3.97 0.17
C GLY A 363 19.42 5.43 0.61
N ASP A 364 20.26 5.78 1.58
CA ASP A 364 20.30 7.08 2.24
C ASP A 364 20.41 8.25 1.26
N GLY A 365 19.63 9.30 1.52
CA GLY A 365 19.64 10.53 0.72
C GLY A 365 18.84 10.47 -0.57
N THR A 366 18.00 9.43 -0.75
CA THR A 366 17.13 9.27 -1.92
C THR A 366 15.65 9.51 -1.60
N SER A 367 15.30 9.88 -0.35
CA SER A 367 13.93 10.20 0.05
C SER A 367 13.31 11.24 -0.86
N TRP A 368 12.04 11.05 -1.24
CA TRP A 368 11.39 12.02 -2.13
C TRP A 368 10.91 13.29 -1.42
N PHE A 369 10.82 13.29 -0.08
CA PHE A 369 10.54 14.48 0.72
C PHE A 369 11.75 14.89 1.55
N TRP A 370 11.96 16.20 1.73
CA TRP A 370 13.15 16.71 2.42
C TRP A 370 13.23 16.25 3.89
N TRP A 371 12.11 16.02 4.56
CA TRP A 371 12.11 15.59 5.96
C TRP A 371 12.60 14.16 6.19
N GLY A 372 12.70 13.34 5.12
CA GLY A 372 13.30 12.01 5.17
C GLY A 372 14.79 11.94 4.77
N ASP A 373 15.33 13.02 4.19
CA ASP A 373 16.63 13.04 3.50
C ASP A 373 17.86 12.67 4.36
N ARG A 374 17.75 12.79 5.67
CA ARG A 374 18.88 12.54 6.59
C ARG A 374 18.69 11.31 7.47
N GLY A 375 17.80 10.43 7.10
CA GLY A 375 17.58 9.14 7.72
C GLY A 375 16.80 9.19 9.04
N ALA A 376 16.61 8.03 9.62
CA ALA A 376 15.70 7.77 10.73
C ALA A 376 15.95 8.61 11.99
N GLU A 377 17.22 8.82 12.36
CA GLU A 377 17.52 9.55 13.60
C GLU A 377 17.11 11.02 13.51
N VAL A 378 17.47 11.69 12.40
CA VAL A 378 17.08 13.10 12.17
C VAL A 378 15.57 13.23 12.02
N TYR A 379 14.93 12.27 11.35
CA TYR A 379 13.48 12.23 11.23
C TYR A 379 12.78 12.15 12.60
N LYS A 380 13.24 11.27 13.49
CA LYS A 380 12.68 11.14 14.84
C LYS A 380 12.89 12.41 15.68
N GLU A 381 14.03 13.10 15.50
CA GLU A 381 14.25 14.40 16.13
C GLU A 381 13.30 15.47 15.59
N LEU A 382 13.06 15.52 14.27
CA LEU A 382 12.06 16.41 13.64
C LEU A 382 10.65 16.14 14.19
N TRP A 383 10.25 14.87 14.28
CA TRP A 383 8.94 14.48 14.79
C TRP A 383 8.75 14.95 16.24
N LYS A 384 9.74 14.71 17.10
CA LYS A 384 9.69 15.12 18.50
C LYS A 384 9.69 16.64 18.67
N LEU A 385 10.49 17.34 17.86
CA LEU A 385 10.51 18.80 17.84
C LEU A 385 9.12 19.34 17.45
N LEU A 386 8.52 18.83 16.40
CA LEU A 386 7.17 19.22 15.96
C LEU A 386 6.12 18.93 17.05
N TYR A 387 6.12 17.72 17.61
CA TYR A 387 5.21 17.33 18.68
C TYR A 387 5.32 18.28 19.89
N THR A 388 6.54 18.49 20.39
CA THR A 388 6.79 19.33 21.57
C THR A 388 6.41 20.79 21.30
N THR A 389 6.79 21.33 20.14
CA THR A 389 6.48 22.72 19.78
C THR A 389 4.96 22.93 19.72
N LEU A 390 4.22 22.06 19.02
CA LEU A 390 2.77 22.23 18.89
C LEU A 390 2.03 21.98 20.21
N THR A 391 2.39 20.96 20.97
CA THR A 391 1.66 20.60 22.18
C THR A 391 2.07 21.43 23.41
N GLU A 392 3.38 21.69 23.60
CA GLU A 392 3.87 22.31 24.84
C GLU A 392 4.03 23.82 24.68
N GLU A 393 4.54 24.32 23.56
CA GLU A 393 4.79 25.74 23.36
C GLU A 393 3.53 26.48 22.87
N TYR A 394 2.83 25.91 21.86
CA TYR A 394 1.58 26.49 21.34
C TYR A 394 0.33 26.04 22.10
N GLY A 395 0.41 24.98 22.92
CA GLY A 395 -0.72 24.50 23.72
C GLY A 395 -1.85 23.89 22.90
N LEU A 396 -1.52 23.26 21.78
CA LEU A 396 -2.48 22.63 20.91
C LEU A 396 -2.74 21.19 21.36
N HIS A 397 -3.93 20.96 21.89
CA HIS A 397 -4.34 19.71 22.51
C HIS A 397 -5.50 19.02 21.78
N ASN A 398 -5.81 19.48 20.57
CA ASN A 398 -6.85 18.93 19.70
C ASN A 398 -6.32 17.98 18.62
N ILE A 399 -5.09 17.49 18.76
CA ILE A 399 -4.39 16.68 17.76
C ILE A 399 -4.42 15.20 18.18
N ILE A 400 -4.78 14.32 17.24
CA ILE A 400 -4.50 12.88 17.23
C ILE A 400 -3.32 12.69 16.30
N TRP A 401 -2.21 12.15 16.81
CA TRP A 401 -0.96 12.08 16.08
C TRP A 401 -0.88 10.80 15.23
N GLU A 402 -0.85 10.94 13.91
CA GLU A 402 -0.78 9.83 12.98
C GLU A 402 0.58 9.76 12.30
N TYR A 403 1.30 8.66 12.54
CA TYR A 403 2.60 8.35 11.95
C TYR A 403 2.43 7.48 10.71
N ASN A 404 2.97 7.92 9.58
CA ASN A 404 2.98 7.16 8.33
C ASN A 404 4.27 6.34 8.20
N SER A 405 4.14 5.03 7.97
CA SER A 405 5.25 4.09 7.91
C SER A 405 5.31 3.36 6.57
N TYR A 406 6.46 2.80 6.28
CA TYR A 406 6.67 1.79 5.25
C TYR A 406 6.88 0.40 5.89
N ASN A 407 7.10 -0.62 5.07
CA ASN A 407 7.37 -2.00 5.49
C ASN A 407 8.73 -2.52 4.99
N TYR A 408 9.71 -1.63 4.83
CA TYR A 408 11.07 -2.02 4.52
C TYR A 408 11.74 -2.66 5.74
N ALA A 409 12.85 -3.36 5.51
CA ALA A 409 13.55 -4.11 6.56
C ALA A 409 14.00 -3.25 7.76
N ASN A 410 14.15 -1.94 7.57
CA ASN A 410 14.58 -0.98 8.59
C ASN A 410 13.52 0.07 8.95
N SER A 411 12.27 -0.10 8.52
CA SER A 411 11.21 0.90 8.78
C SER A 411 10.88 1.06 10.27
N ASP A 412 11.12 0.02 11.06
CA ASP A 412 10.98 0.06 12.52
C ASP A 412 11.91 1.09 13.18
N THR A 413 13.07 1.36 12.57
CA THR A 413 14.03 2.36 13.09
C THR A 413 13.53 3.81 12.93
N TRP A 414 12.55 4.04 12.04
CA TRP A 414 11.95 5.36 11.79
C TRP A 414 10.82 5.71 12.75
N TYR A 415 10.30 4.73 13.47
CA TYR A 415 9.18 4.94 14.39
C TYR A 415 9.59 5.85 15.55
N PRO A 416 8.89 7.01 15.77
CA PRO A 416 9.28 7.98 16.78
C PRO A 416 9.02 7.53 18.24
N GLY A 417 8.23 6.49 18.41
CA GLY A 417 7.93 5.86 19.69
C GLY A 417 6.49 6.02 20.15
N ASP A 418 6.06 5.08 21.01
CA ASP A 418 4.67 4.98 21.51
C ASP A 418 4.17 6.25 22.22
N ASP A 419 5.06 7.08 22.76
CA ASP A 419 4.73 8.31 23.50
C ASP A 419 4.38 9.49 22.60
N TYR A 420 4.62 9.36 21.28
CA TYR A 420 4.45 10.45 20.30
C TYR A 420 3.47 10.11 19.17
N VAL A 421 2.86 8.93 19.19
CA VAL A 421 2.02 8.42 18.11
C VAL A 421 0.74 7.83 18.67
N ASP A 422 -0.40 8.21 18.11
CA ASP A 422 -1.71 7.65 18.43
C ASP A 422 -2.14 6.57 17.42
N ILE A 423 -1.88 6.80 16.13
CA ILE A 423 -2.25 5.94 15.01
C ILE A 423 -1.01 5.70 14.14
N VAL A 424 -0.83 4.47 13.68
CA VAL A 424 0.16 4.15 12.65
C VAL A 424 -0.57 3.97 11.32
N ALA A 425 -0.05 4.57 10.26
CA ALA A 425 -0.70 4.55 8.95
C ALA A 425 0.22 4.10 7.82
N TYR A 426 -0.40 3.74 6.70
CA TYR A 426 0.25 3.39 5.45
C TYR A 426 -0.46 4.06 4.28
N ASP A 427 0.31 4.47 3.27
CA ASP A 427 -0.20 5.02 2.02
C ASP A 427 -0.12 3.94 0.94
N LYS A 428 -1.29 3.42 0.52
CA LYS A 428 -1.43 2.27 -0.39
C LYS A 428 -1.54 2.71 -1.83
N TYR A 429 -0.44 2.65 -2.57
CA TYR A 429 -0.39 2.92 -4.02
C TYR A 429 0.15 1.69 -4.75
N ASN A 430 -0.72 0.71 -5.03
CA ASN A 430 -0.32 -0.59 -5.58
C ASN A 430 -1.18 -1.06 -6.78
N CYS A 431 -1.87 -0.16 -7.48
CA CYS A 431 -2.56 -0.49 -8.72
C CYS A 431 -1.61 -0.62 -9.91
N ASP A 432 -0.60 0.26 -9.99
CA ASP A 432 0.34 0.28 -11.10
C ASP A 432 1.68 -0.40 -10.75
N PHE A 433 2.12 -0.27 -9.49
CA PHE A 433 3.41 -0.79 -9.02
C PHE A 433 3.22 -1.67 -7.79
N ASN A 434 4.13 -2.62 -7.58
CA ASN A 434 4.14 -3.48 -6.38
C ASN A 434 2.81 -4.20 -6.11
N ARG A 435 2.11 -4.61 -7.16
CA ARG A 435 0.86 -5.36 -7.02
C ARG A 435 1.11 -6.70 -6.35
N ASP A 436 0.22 -7.06 -5.46
CA ASP A 436 0.24 -8.33 -4.70
C ASP A 436 -0.88 -9.29 -5.09
N ASP A 437 -1.79 -8.85 -5.99
CA ASP A 437 -2.98 -9.58 -6.42
C ASP A 437 -2.80 -10.37 -7.73
N GLY A 438 -1.62 -10.27 -8.35
CA GLY A 438 -1.29 -10.97 -9.60
C GLY A 438 -2.01 -10.44 -10.86
N GLN A 439 -2.72 -9.31 -10.75
CA GLN A 439 -3.37 -8.66 -11.89
C GLN A 439 -2.44 -7.70 -12.62
N SER A 440 -2.83 -7.28 -13.81
CA SER A 440 -2.11 -6.27 -14.58
C SER A 440 -2.41 -4.86 -14.06
N SER A 441 -1.47 -3.91 -14.28
CA SER A 441 -1.72 -2.49 -14.06
C SER A 441 -2.94 -2.01 -14.89
N GLY A 442 -3.58 -0.93 -14.45
CA GLY A 442 -4.78 -0.40 -15.10
C GLY A 442 -6.10 -1.03 -14.63
N THR A 443 -6.08 -1.80 -13.56
CA THR A 443 -7.27 -2.36 -12.90
C THR A 443 -7.20 -2.11 -11.39
N PRO A 444 -8.35 -1.93 -10.69
CA PRO A 444 -8.34 -1.77 -9.23
C PRO A 444 -7.63 -2.92 -8.53
N ASN A 445 -6.84 -2.60 -7.51
CA ASN A 445 -6.25 -3.61 -6.63
C ASN A 445 -7.06 -3.71 -5.33
N LEU A 446 -7.87 -4.76 -5.23
CA LEU A 446 -8.79 -4.98 -4.12
C LEU A 446 -8.16 -5.73 -2.94
N SER A 447 -6.84 -5.98 -2.97
CA SER A 447 -6.12 -6.64 -1.88
C SER A 447 -6.23 -5.83 -0.59
N ALA A 448 -6.41 -6.54 0.51
CA ALA A 448 -6.37 -5.97 1.85
C ALA A 448 -4.96 -5.62 2.32
N ILE A 449 -3.94 -5.99 1.55
CA ILE A 449 -2.51 -5.85 1.88
C ILE A 449 -2.20 -6.28 3.34
N SER A 450 -2.79 -7.39 3.75
CA SER A 450 -2.69 -7.90 5.12
C SER A 450 -1.26 -8.09 5.64
N PRO A 451 -0.24 -8.44 4.82
CA PRO A 451 1.14 -8.48 5.29
C PRO A 451 1.65 -7.11 5.78
N ILE A 452 1.24 -6.02 5.13
CA ILE A 452 1.60 -4.66 5.54
C ILE A 452 0.83 -4.28 6.81
N PHE A 453 -0.47 -4.56 6.84
CA PHE A 453 -1.29 -4.34 8.03
C PHE A 453 -0.68 -5.04 9.26
N ASN A 454 -0.32 -6.31 9.14
CA ASN A 454 0.27 -7.09 10.22
C ASN A 454 1.64 -6.54 10.65
N TYR A 455 2.48 -6.10 9.70
CA TYR A 455 3.74 -5.45 10.02
C TYR A 455 3.53 -4.19 10.88
N LEU A 456 2.59 -3.33 10.51
CA LEU A 456 2.28 -2.10 11.26
C LEU A 456 1.66 -2.39 12.63
N TYR A 457 0.80 -3.41 12.70
CA TYR A 457 0.23 -3.89 13.97
C TYR A 457 1.34 -4.38 14.91
N GLU A 458 2.29 -5.16 14.41
CA GLU A 458 3.40 -5.71 15.18
C GLU A 458 4.41 -4.63 15.58
N LEU A 459 4.62 -3.60 14.78
CA LEU A 459 5.50 -2.46 15.08
C LEU A 459 5.20 -1.84 16.46
N THR A 460 3.93 -1.84 16.85
CA THR A 460 3.48 -1.32 18.15
C THR A 460 3.00 -2.42 19.10
N SER A 461 3.19 -3.69 18.75
CA SER A 461 2.64 -4.84 19.48
C SER A 461 1.11 -4.76 19.67
N GLY A 462 0.42 -4.19 18.68
CA GLY A 462 -1.02 -3.99 18.67
C GLY A 462 -1.55 -2.86 19.54
N LYS A 463 -0.70 -2.04 20.15
CA LYS A 463 -1.11 -0.95 21.06
C LYS A 463 -1.67 0.27 20.33
N LYS A 464 -1.38 0.43 19.05
CA LYS A 464 -1.88 1.54 18.23
C LYS A 464 -2.84 1.01 17.17
N MET A 465 -3.80 1.84 16.79
CA MET A 465 -4.67 1.54 15.66
C MET A 465 -3.89 1.69 14.35
N VAL A 466 -4.26 0.90 13.35
CA VAL A 466 -3.60 0.91 12.04
C VAL A 466 -4.57 1.42 10.98
N ALA A 467 -4.16 2.42 10.19
CA ALA A 467 -4.99 3.11 9.21
C ALA A 467 -4.38 3.08 7.81
N MET A 468 -5.23 3.25 6.79
CA MET A 468 -4.84 3.48 5.41
C MET A 468 -5.07 4.96 5.10
N ALA A 469 -4.02 5.79 5.36
CA ALA A 469 -4.17 7.24 5.36
C ALA A 469 -4.31 7.83 3.96
N GLU A 470 -3.70 7.19 2.98
CA GLU A 470 -3.91 7.44 1.55
C GLU A 470 -4.05 6.12 0.81
N ASN A 471 -4.77 6.13 -0.29
CA ASN A 471 -4.81 4.98 -1.18
C ASN A 471 -5.18 5.37 -2.62
N ASP A 472 -4.75 4.54 -3.56
CA ASP A 472 -5.20 4.59 -4.94
C ASP A 472 -6.53 3.82 -5.09
N SER A 473 -6.59 2.56 -4.69
CA SER A 473 -7.80 1.74 -4.73
C SER A 473 -8.25 1.34 -3.32
N ILE A 474 -9.54 1.23 -3.13
CA ILE A 474 -10.15 0.78 -1.87
C ILE A 474 -10.14 -0.75 -1.86
N PRO A 475 -9.56 -1.41 -0.84
CA PRO A 475 -9.65 -2.86 -0.68
C PRO A 475 -11.11 -3.33 -0.59
N SER A 476 -11.38 -4.55 -1.03
CA SER A 476 -12.72 -5.09 -0.84
C SER A 476 -12.96 -5.48 0.62
N GLU A 477 -14.18 -5.27 1.10
CA GLU A 477 -14.61 -5.76 2.42
C GLU A 477 -14.30 -7.24 2.60
N GLU A 478 -14.62 -8.06 1.60
CA GLU A 478 -14.40 -9.50 1.64
C GLU A 478 -12.92 -9.86 1.91
N ASN A 479 -11.98 -9.18 1.24
CA ASN A 479 -10.56 -9.42 1.46
C ASN A 479 -10.14 -8.97 2.86
N MET A 480 -10.57 -7.78 3.32
CA MET A 480 -10.23 -7.28 4.66
C MET A 480 -10.73 -8.20 5.77
N VAL A 481 -11.97 -8.69 5.65
CA VAL A 481 -12.58 -9.59 6.64
C VAL A 481 -11.89 -10.96 6.64
N ILE A 482 -11.67 -11.57 5.47
CA ILE A 482 -11.04 -12.88 5.36
C ILE A 482 -9.59 -12.85 5.85
N GLU A 483 -8.87 -11.79 5.50
CA GLU A 483 -7.45 -11.63 5.83
C GLU A 483 -7.23 -11.06 7.24
N ASN A 484 -8.29 -10.72 7.95
CA ASN A 484 -8.26 -10.07 9.27
C ASN A 484 -7.44 -8.76 9.28
N ALA A 485 -7.45 -8.02 8.17
CA ALA A 485 -6.80 -6.72 8.07
C ALA A 485 -7.78 -5.60 8.45
N GLY A 486 -7.93 -5.36 9.74
CA GLY A 486 -8.89 -4.40 10.31
C GLY A 486 -8.41 -2.95 10.21
N TRP A 487 -8.15 -2.46 9.01
CA TRP A 487 -7.81 -1.07 8.75
C TRP A 487 -8.84 -0.14 9.39
N LEU A 488 -8.38 0.85 10.16
CA LEU A 488 -9.27 1.80 10.86
C LEU A 488 -10.10 2.62 9.87
N TYR A 489 -9.45 3.11 8.82
CA TYR A 489 -10.10 3.85 7.74
C TYR A 489 -9.35 3.69 6.42
N PHE A 490 -9.99 4.04 5.32
CA PHE A 490 -9.38 4.30 4.02
C PHE A 490 -9.63 5.75 3.61
N CYS A 491 -8.73 6.33 2.81
CA CYS A 491 -8.87 7.71 2.34
C CYS A 491 -8.23 7.87 0.94
N PRO A 492 -8.95 7.55 -0.15
CA PRO A 492 -8.43 7.66 -1.50
C PRO A 492 -7.87 9.05 -1.79
N TRP A 493 -6.75 9.09 -2.55
CA TRP A 493 -6.26 10.35 -3.06
C TRP A 493 -7.27 10.95 -4.03
N TYR A 494 -7.21 12.26 -4.25
CA TYR A 494 -8.16 12.96 -5.11
C TYR A 494 -7.96 12.63 -6.60
N GLY A 495 -8.89 13.13 -7.44
CA GLY A 495 -8.82 13.04 -8.89
C GLY A 495 -9.01 11.62 -9.40
N ASP A 496 -8.13 11.20 -10.29
CA ASP A 496 -8.23 9.90 -10.97
C ASP A 496 -8.15 8.72 -10.00
N HIS A 497 -7.43 8.84 -8.87
CA HIS A 497 -7.35 7.78 -7.87
C HIS A 497 -8.72 7.41 -7.26
N LEU A 498 -9.68 8.33 -7.26
CA LEU A 498 -11.05 8.01 -6.91
C LEU A 498 -11.95 7.78 -8.14
N MET A 499 -11.83 8.65 -9.15
CA MET A 499 -12.85 8.78 -10.20
C MET A 499 -12.56 7.98 -11.47
N SER A 500 -11.36 7.41 -11.61
CA SER A 500 -11.01 6.51 -12.71
C SER A 500 -11.28 5.05 -12.35
N SER A 501 -11.91 4.31 -13.27
CA SER A 501 -12.13 2.86 -13.13
C SER A 501 -10.83 2.04 -13.09
N GLN A 502 -9.69 2.66 -13.41
CA GLN A 502 -8.37 2.06 -13.23
C GLN A 502 -8.06 1.82 -11.74
N TYR A 503 -8.52 2.70 -10.88
CA TYR A 503 -8.26 2.65 -9.42
C TYR A 503 -9.49 2.22 -8.63
N ASN A 504 -10.67 2.75 -8.96
CA ASN A 504 -11.91 2.44 -8.25
C ASN A 504 -13.08 2.30 -9.23
N ASP A 505 -13.60 1.10 -9.35
CA ASP A 505 -14.81 0.83 -10.10
C ASP A 505 -16.05 1.35 -9.34
N ALA A 506 -16.99 2.03 -10.01
CA ALA A 506 -18.17 2.61 -9.38
C ALA A 506 -19.05 1.58 -8.67
N ALA A 507 -19.13 0.33 -9.17
CA ALA A 507 -19.89 -0.72 -8.53
C ALA A 507 -19.20 -1.22 -7.26
N GLN A 508 -17.87 -1.32 -7.25
CA GLN A 508 -17.07 -1.64 -6.06
C GLN A 508 -17.18 -0.53 -5.02
N LEU A 509 -17.07 0.74 -5.45
CA LEU A 509 -17.26 1.89 -4.59
C LEU A 509 -18.64 1.86 -3.92
N LYS A 510 -19.68 1.62 -4.70
CA LYS A 510 -21.05 1.48 -4.18
C LYS A 510 -21.17 0.31 -3.19
N LYS A 511 -20.60 -0.86 -3.54
CA LYS A 511 -20.62 -2.04 -2.65
C LYS A 511 -20.01 -1.70 -1.29
N MET A 512 -18.85 -1.01 -1.27
CA MET A 512 -18.17 -0.60 -0.04
C MET A 512 -19.04 0.38 0.77
N TYR A 513 -19.50 1.48 0.16
CA TYR A 513 -20.22 2.55 0.85
C TYR A 513 -21.65 2.17 1.30
N THR A 514 -22.17 1.02 0.86
CA THR A 514 -23.49 0.49 1.29
C THR A 514 -23.38 -0.80 2.08
N SER A 515 -22.17 -1.17 2.48
CA SER A 515 -21.91 -2.33 3.33
C SER A 515 -22.08 -1.96 4.80
N ASP A 516 -22.58 -2.89 5.60
CA ASP A 516 -22.66 -2.76 7.06
C ASP A 516 -21.27 -2.70 7.73
N TYR A 517 -20.20 -3.07 6.99
CA TYR A 517 -18.82 -3.00 7.46
C TYR A 517 -18.22 -1.59 7.35
N CYS A 518 -18.74 -0.76 6.45
CA CYS A 518 -18.18 0.57 6.13
C CYS A 518 -19.02 1.67 6.79
N ILE A 519 -18.41 2.45 7.66
CA ILE A 519 -19.06 3.59 8.32
C ILE A 519 -18.99 4.81 7.40
N THR A 520 -20.14 5.36 7.06
CA THR A 520 -20.30 6.57 6.27
C THR A 520 -20.75 7.76 7.14
N LEU A 521 -20.76 8.97 6.58
CA LEU A 521 -21.02 10.20 7.31
C LEU A 521 -22.32 10.19 8.12
N ASP A 522 -23.40 9.67 7.53
CA ASP A 522 -24.72 9.60 8.15
C ASP A 522 -24.85 8.52 9.26
N GLU A 523 -23.83 7.66 9.39
CA GLU A 523 -23.75 6.60 10.40
C GLU A 523 -22.90 7.00 11.62
N LEU A 524 -22.22 8.14 11.56
CA LEU A 524 -21.48 8.67 12.70
C LEU A 524 -22.40 9.02 13.87
N PRO A 525 -21.96 8.80 15.11
CA PRO A 525 -22.73 9.21 16.30
C PRO A 525 -23.05 10.69 16.25
N LYS A 526 -24.29 11.07 16.55
CA LYS A 526 -24.73 12.48 16.53
C LYS A 526 -23.93 13.38 17.48
N ASP A 527 -23.33 12.80 18.50
CA ASP A 527 -22.51 13.48 19.49
C ASP A 527 -21.05 12.98 19.43
N LEU A 528 -20.50 12.92 18.22
CA LEU A 528 -19.16 12.41 17.96
C LEU A 528 -18.08 13.10 18.82
N TYR A 529 -18.21 14.40 19.04
CA TYR A 529 -17.25 15.26 19.74
C TYR A 529 -17.72 15.72 21.14
N GLY A 530 -18.90 15.31 21.56
CA GLY A 530 -19.48 15.72 22.83
C GLY A 530 -19.66 14.55 23.79
N ASN A 531 -19.63 14.76 25.01
CA ASN A 531 -19.99 14.03 26.21
C ASN A 531 -20.45 12.56 26.09
N ALA A 532 -19.71 11.71 25.40
CA ALA A 532 -19.86 10.29 25.60
C ALA A 532 -19.44 9.96 27.03
N GLU A 533 -20.39 9.90 27.98
CA GLU A 533 -20.18 9.30 29.28
C GLU A 533 -19.67 7.87 29.04
N PRO A 534 -18.60 7.41 29.70
CA PRO A 534 -18.14 6.04 29.57
C PRO A 534 -19.25 5.11 30.04
N GLY A 535 -19.98 4.51 29.12
CA GLY A 535 -21.01 3.54 29.47
C GLY A 535 -22.27 3.48 28.60
N THR A 536 -22.38 4.27 27.54
CA THR A 536 -23.52 4.10 26.62
C THR A 536 -23.15 3.07 25.56
N THR A 537 -23.54 1.84 25.78
CA THR A 537 -23.49 0.73 24.84
C THR A 537 -24.24 1.15 23.57
N VAL A 538 -23.53 1.28 22.46
CA VAL A 538 -24.16 1.26 21.14
C VAL A 538 -24.71 -0.14 20.97
N THR A 539 -26.03 -0.29 21.08
CA THR A 539 -26.71 -1.53 20.72
C THR A 539 -26.70 -1.63 19.20
N THR A 540 -25.68 -2.26 18.67
CA THR A 540 -25.78 -2.89 17.35
C THR A 540 -26.63 -4.14 17.59
N ASP A 541 -27.83 -4.18 17.01
CA ASP A 541 -28.63 -5.40 16.91
C ASP A 541 -27.87 -6.41 16.01
N ALA A 542 -26.94 -7.12 16.61
CA ALA A 542 -26.40 -8.34 16.01
C ALA A 542 -27.25 -9.50 16.53
N THR A 543 -28.25 -9.88 15.77
CA THR A 543 -28.94 -11.16 15.93
C THR A 543 -27.95 -12.29 15.65
N THR A 544 -27.27 -12.74 16.68
CA THR A 544 -26.63 -14.07 16.68
C THR A 544 -27.68 -15.08 17.09
N ASP A 545 -28.14 -15.81 16.08
CA ASP A 545 -28.92 -17.04 16.27
C ASP A 545 -27.97 -18.13 16.83
N THR A 546 -28.03 -18.34 18.13
CA THR A 546 -27.38 -19.48 18.78
C THR A 546 -28.45 -20.34 19.44
N THR A 547 -28.92 -21.32 18.70
CA THR A 547 -29.69 -22.44 19.23
C THR A 547 -28.81 -23.27 20.16
N ALA A 548 -29.08 -23.18 21.45
CA ALA A 548 -28.71 -24.20 22.42
C ALA A 548 -29.96 -24.72 23.09
N GLU A 549 -30.34 -25.95 22.76
CA GLU A 549 -31.37 -26.70 23.44
C GLU A 549 -31.02 -26.90 24.91
N THR A 550 -31.98 -26.58 25.80
CA THR A 550 -32.04 -27.19 27.10
C THR A 550 -33.53 -27.34 27.48
N THR A 551 -33.95 -28.58 27.47
CA THR A 551 -35.24 -29.05 27.96
C THR A 551 -35.43 -28.79 29.46
N THR A 552 -36.56 -28.19 29.85
CA THR A 552 -37.26 -28.58 31.10
C THR A 552 -38.74 -28.19 30.97
N GLU A 553 -39.58 -29.21 31.10
CA GLU A 553 -41.02 -29.14 31.16
C GLU A 553 -41.54 -28.37 32.40
N THR A 554 -42.63 -27.63 32.27
CA THR A 554 -43.78 -27.71 33.17
C THR A 554 -45.00 -26.98 32.57
N GLU A 555 -46.13 -27.68 32.60
CA GLU A 555 -47.45 -27.31 32.16
C GLU A 555 -48.04 -26.09 32.89
N THR A 556 -48.95 -25.32 32.29
CA THR A 556 -50.38 -25.34 32.52
C THR A 556 -51.15 -24.19 31.82
N THR A 557 -52.12 -24.60 31.02
CA THR A 557 -53.51 -24.10 30.72
C THR A 557 -53.81 -22.65 30.29
N ALA A 558 -54.26 -22.57 29.06
CA ALA A 558 -55.56 -22.15 28.51
C ALA A 558 -56.13 -20.75 28.83
N THR A 559 -56.45 -19.97 27.83
CA THR A 559 -57.75 -19.83 27.19
C THR A 559 -57.75 -18.78 26.08
N THR A 560 -58.27 -19.18 24.95
CA THR A 560 -59.08 -18.54 23.90
C THR A 560 -59.36 -17.03 23.96
N ASP A 561 -59.16 -16.29 22.87
CA ASP A 561 -60.26 -15.89 22.01
C ASP A 561 -59.87 -15.40 20.61
N VAL A 562 -60.73 -15.79 19.67
CA VAL A 562 -60.65 -15.57 18.23
C VAL A 562 -61.34 -14.25 17.89
N SER A 563 -60.85 -13.46 16.98
CA SER A 563 -61.71 -12.69 16.07
C SER A 563 -61.00 -12.39 14.75
N VAL A 564 -61.50 -13.02 13.73
CA VAL A 564 -61.30 -12.77 12.29
C VAL A 564 -62.20 -11.61 11.87
N VAL A 565 -61.68 -10.67 11.10
CA VAL A 565 -62.47 -9.92 10.11
C VAL A 565 -61.65 -9.72 8.82
N THR A 566 -62.16 -10.34 7.79
CA THR A 566 -61.92 -10.17 6.35
C THR A 566 -62.70 -8.99 5.81
N THR A 567 -62.17 -8.35 4.75
CA THR A 567 -62.81 -7.89 3.49
C THR A 567 -62.12 -6.62 3.02
N THR A 568 -61.92 -6.26 1.79
CA THR A 568 -62.08 -6.74 0.41
C THR A 568 -61.46 -5.64 -0.48
N GLU A 569 -61.07 -6.07 -1.64
CA GLU A 569 -60.57 -5.31 -2.79
C GLU A 569 -61.27 -3.98 -3.09
N ASP A 570 -60.57 -3.01 -3.66
CA ASP A 570 -61.06 -2.40 -4.90
C ASP A 570 -59.97 -1.77 -5.76
N THR A 571 -60.06 -2.05 -7.03
CA THR A 571 -59.26 -1.61 -8.18
C THR A 571 -59.74 -0.25 -8.67
N ALA A 572 -58.85 0.61 -9.14
CA ALA A 572 -59.16 1.58 -10.20
C ALA A 572 -57.90 2.01 -10.98
N GLU A 573 -57.85 1.58 -12.21
CA GLU A 573 -57.09 2.17 -13.31
C GLU A 573 -57.53 3.62 -13.57
N THR A 574 -56.60 4.49 -13.96
CA THR A 574 -56.91 5.55 -14.91
C THR A 574 -55.65 5.93 -15.69
N THR A 575 -55.71 5.64 -16.96
CA THR A 575 -54.91 6.15 -18.08
C THR A 575 -55.25 7.59 -18.43
N VAL A 576 -54.33 8.19 -19.23
CA VAL A 576 -54.49 9.36 -20.16
C VAL A 576 -53.47 10.46 -19.82
N GLU A 577 -52.71 11.12 -20.64
CA GLU A 577 -52.48 11.13 -22.11
C GLU A 577 -51.21 11.98 -22.39
N THR A 578 -50.61 11.71 -23.48
CA THR A 578 -49.50 12.40 -24.17
C THR A 578 -49.84 13.82 -24.62
N THR A 579 -48.92 14.75 -24.48
CA THR A 579 -48.84 15.86 -25.47
C THR A 579 -47.39 16.18 -25.83
N VAL A 580 -47.14 16.06 -27.10
CA VAL A 580 -45.97 16.48 -27.87
C VAL A 580 -46.07 17.97 -28.16
N SER A 581 -44.95 18.70 -28.07
CA SER A 581 -44.79 19.97 -28.82
C SER A 581 -43.34 20.06 -29.31
N THR A 582 -43.29 20.17 -30.61
CA THR A 582 -42.13 20.28 -31.50
C THR A 582 -41.69 21.72 -31.70
N ALA A 583 -40.46 21.85 -32.20
CA ALA A 583 -39.83 22.82 -33.08
C ALA A 583 -38.80 23.72 -32.38
N ASP A 584 -37.61 24.07 -32.90
CA ASP A 584 -37.01 23.96 -34.26
C ASP A 584 -35.48 24.02 -34.15
N THR A 585 -34.83 23.26 -34.98
CA THR A 585 -33.73 23.36 -35.96
C THR A 585 -32.74 24.53 -35.90
N GLU A 586 -31.43 24.16 -35.94
CA GLU A 586 -30.44 24.48 -37.01
C GLU A 586 -29.15 23.69 -36.74
N GLU A 587 -28.78 22.90 -37.51
CA GLU A 587 -28.00 22.42 -38.67
C GLU A 587 -26.56 22.99 -38.74
N SER A 588 -25.54 22.06 -38.70
CA SER A 588 -24.51 21.95 -39.75
C SER A 588 -23.63 20.69 -39.58
N THR A 589 -23.87 19.76 -40.47
CA THR A 589 -23.00 18.95 -41.34
C THR A 589 -21.68 18.40 -40.82
N GLU A 590 -21.66 17.13 -40.55
CA GLU A 590 -21.23 15.95 -41.34
C GLU A 590 -19.83 15.97 -41.96
N THR A 591 -19.01 14.96 -41.63
CA THR A 591 -18.56 13.99 -42.65
C THR A 591 -18.12 12.68 -41.98
N THR A 592 -18.90 11.65 -42.22
CA THR A 592 -18.60 10.21 -42.03
C THR A 592 -17.75 9.68 -43.17
N VAL A 593 -16.81 8.78 -42.86
CA VAL A 593 -16.39 7.73 -43.80
C VAL A 593 -16.32 6.42 -43.05
N GLU A 594 -17.29 5.56 -43.38
CA GLU A 594 -17.24 4.12 -43.14
C GLU A 594 -16.19 3.45 -44.02
N SER A 595 -15.57 2.38 -43.57
CA SER A 595 -15.24 1.23 -44.42
C SER A 595 -15.10 -0.05 -43.61
N SER A 596 -16.03 -0.86 -43.90
CA SER A 596 -16.38 -2.24 -43.67
C SER A 596 -15.26 -3.28 -43.58
N ALA A 597 -15.54 -4.24 -42.67
CA ALA A 597 -14.92 -5.55 -42.50
C ALA A 597 -15.09 -6.48 -43.69
N THR A 598 -14.12 -7.38 -43.91
CA THR A 598 -14.39 -8.71 -44.48
C THR A 598 -13.43 -9.72 -43.88
N GLU A 599 -14.00 -10.69 -43.16
CA GLU A 599 -13.35 -11.94 -42.77
C GLU A 599 -13.09 -12.83 -43.99
N THR A 600 -11.98 -13.55 -43.97
CA THR A 600 -11.93 -14.89 -44.61
C THR A 600 -10.88 -15.75 -43.89
N SER A 601 -11.35 -16.83 -43.29
CA SER A 601 -10.55 -17.94 -42.77
C SER A 601 -10.12 -18.85 -43.92
N ALA A 602 -8.92 -19.42 -43.81
CA ALA A 602 -8.62 -20.78 -44.32
C ALA A 602 -7.33 -21.33 -43.75
N ASP A 603 -7.50 -22.43 -43.17
CA ASP A 603 -6.71 -23.55 -42.68
C ASP A 603 -5.58 -24.02 -43.65
N THR A 604 -4.50 -24.55 -43.09
CA THR A 604 -3.82 -25.81 -43.37
C THR A 604 -2.29 -25.80 -43.40
N THR A 605 -1.78 -26.67 -42.50
CA THR A 605 -0.63 -27.60 -42.60
C THR A 605 0.82 -27.13 -42.61
N ALA A 606 1.50 -27.74 -41.64
CA ALA A 606 2.93 -27.83 -41.45
C ALA A 606 3.70 -28.43 -42.64
N THR A 607 4.90 -27.93 -42.83
CA THR A 607 6.05 -28.78 -43.23
C THR A 607 7.38 -28.07 -42.91
N THR A 608 8.24 -28.78 -42.21
CA THR A 608 9.66 -28.52 -41.96
C THR A 608 10.47 -28.41 -43.24
N ALA A 609 11.30 -27.37 -43.32
CA ALA A 609 12.59 -27.45 -44.02
C ALA A 609 13.51 -26.31 -43.64
N SER A 610 14.69 -26.69 -43.16
CA SER A 610 15.86 -25.88 -42.95
C SER A 610 16.36 -25.35 -44.29
N GLU A 611 16.47 -24.06 -44.48
CA GLU A 611 17.35 -23.49 -45.50
C GLU A 611 17.93 -22.15 -45.03
N THR A 612 19.22 -22.11 -45.11
CA THR A 612 20.10 -20.95 -44.96
C THR A 612 19.72 -19.89 -46.00
N THR A 613 19.18 -18.76 -45.53
CA THR A 613 18.95 -17.63 -46.43
C THR A 613 19.99 -16.53 -46.17
N VAL A 614 20.79 -16.26 -47.16
CA VAL A 614 21.65 -15.12 -47.34
C VAL A 614 20.78 -13.86 -47.30
N THR A 615 20.98 -13.03 -46.29
CA THR A 615 20.29 -11.75 -46.16
C THR A 615 20.85 -10.76 -47.17
N THR A 616 20.09 -10.41 -48.14
CA THR A 616 20.29 -9.19 -48.94
C THR A 616 19.99 -8.00 -48.03
N LYS A 617 20.97 -7.17 -47.77
CA LYS A 617 20.91 -5.92 -47.01
C LYS A 617 19.86 -5.01 -47.68
N GLY A 618 18.62 -4.97 -47.08
CA GLY A 618 17.61 -3.98 -47.44
C GLY A 618 18.10 -2.58 -47.08
N ALA A 619 17.57 -1.57 -47.75
CA ALA A 619 17.88 -0.18 -47.43
C ALA A 619 17.59 0.08 -45.94
N VAL A 620 18.59 0.54 -45.18
CA VAL A 620 18.44 0.92 -43.80
C VAL A 620 17.60 2.19 -43.78
N GLU A 621 16.42 2.15 -43.16
CA GLU A 621 15.64 3.35 -42.93
C GLU A 621 16.41 4.25 -41.94
N ALA A 622 16.40 5.57 -42.18
CA ALA A 622 17.01 6.52 -41.27
C ALA A 622 16.09 6.73 -40.07
N ALA A 623 16.68 6.89 -38.86
CA ALA A 623 15.92 7.25 -37.70
C ALA A 623 15.17 8.58 -37.92
N THR A 624 13.89 8.59 -37.56
CA THR A 624 13.07 9.81 -37.61
C THR A 624 13.17 10.58 -36.28
N LEU A 625 13.26 9.85 -35.17
CA LEU A 625 13.49 10.38 -33.83
C LEU A 625 14.13 9.27 -32.99
N TYR A 626 15.42 9.42 -32.71
CA TYR A 626 16.11 8.45 -31.86
C TYR A 626 15.48 8.37 -30.47
N GLY A 627 15.20 7.16 -30.02
CA GLY A 627 14.57 6.90 -28.74
C GLY A 627 13.03 6.81 -28.78
N ASP A 628 12.39 7.16 -29.91
CA ASP A 628 10.95 6.98 -30.14
C ASP A 628 10.69 5.61 -30.81
N ILE A 629 10.68 4.57 -30.00
CA ILE A 629 10.55 3.18 -30.49
C ILE A 629 9.09 2.81 -30.76
N ASN A 630 8.14 3.39 -30.01
CA ASN A 630 6.71 3.13 -30.20
C ASN A 630 6.11 3.96 -31.34
N LEU A 631 6.85 4.95 -31.89
CA LEU A 631 6.48 5.85 -32.97
C LEU A 631 5.30 6.80 -32.62
N ASP A 632 5.18 7.22 -31.36
CA ASP A 632 4.15 8.16 -30.91
C ASP A 632 4.61 9.63 -30.99
N GLY A 633 5.85 9.88 -31.38
CA GLY A 633 6.44 11.21 -31.53
C GLY A 633 7.02 11.79 -30.23
N ARG A 634 7.17 10.98 -29.19
CA ARG A 634 7.81 11.31 -27.92
C ARG A 634 8.93 10.33 -27.62
N VAL A 635 9.79 10.70 -26.69
CA VAL A 635 10.83 9.80 -26.17
C VAL A 635 10.62 9.74 -24.65
N ASP A 636 10.07 8.61 -24.18
CA ASP A 636 9.75 8.44 -22.77
C ASP A 636 9.99 7.00 -22.28
N ILE A 637 9.53 6.70 -21.07
CA ILE A 637 9.81 5.41 -20.44
C ILE A 637 9.13 4.24 -21.18
N THR A 638 8.04 4.47 -21.92
CA THR A 638 7.36 3.42 -22.69
C THR A 638 8.23 2.91 -23.83
N ASP A 639 9.05 3.78 -24.44
CA ASP A 639 10.04 3.42 -25.45
C ASP A 639 11.17 2.56 -24.84
N ALA A 640 11.65 2.93 -23.66
CA ALA A 640 12.68 2.15 -22.98
C ALA A 640 12.18 0.76 -22.61
N VAL A 641 10.90 0.61 -22.22
CA VAL A 641 10.27 -0.70 -21.97
C VAL A 641 10.18 -1.52 -23.27
N LEU A 642 9.76 -0.89 -24.38
CA LEU A 642 9.66 -1.57 -25.68
C LEU A 642 11.04 -1.99 -26.19
N LEU A 643 12.04 -1.12 -26.05
CA LEU A 643 13.42 -1.39 -26.41
C LEU A 643 14.02 -2.57 -25.62
N ASN A 644 13.82 -2.59 -24.29
CA ASN A 644 14.26 -3.71 -23.47
C ASN A 644 13.62 -5.04 -23.87
N LYS A 645 12.31 -5.03 -24.22
CA LYS A 645 11.63 -6.23 -24.74
C LYS A 645 12.21 -6.67 -26.09
N ALA A 646 12.60 -5.73 -26.95
CA ALA A 646 13.22 -6.03 -28.24
C ALA A 646 14.64 -6.58 -28.08
N ALA A 647 15.46 -5.97 -27.24
CA ALA A 647 16.80 -6.44 -26.89
C ALA A 647 16.78 -7.86 -26.28
N ALA A 648 15.74 -8.18 -25.52
CA ALA A 648 15.50 -9.52 -24.98
C ALA A 648 14.86 -10.50 -26.01
N ASN A 649 14.66 -10.10 -27.25
CA ASN A 649 13.97 -10.87 -28.30
C ASN A 649 12.51 -11.26 -27.95
N ALA A 650 11.88 -10.54 -27.04
CA ALA A 650 10.49 -10.78 -26.64
C ALA A 650 9.47 -10.14 -27.61
N VAL A 651 9.90 -9.15 -28.40
CA VAL A 651 9.11 -8.49 -29.45
C VAL A 651 9.98 -8.24 -30.68
N SER A 652 9.34 -8.18 -31.85
CA SER A 652 10.03 -7.81 -33.11
C SER A 652 9.68 -6.37 -33.47
N LEU A 653 10.69 -5.56 -33.80
CA LEU A 653 10.53 -4.18 -34.23
C LEU A 653 10.43 -4.09 -35.75
N SER A 654 9.62 -3.15 -36.26
CA SER A 654 9.62 -2.73 -37.67
C SER A 654 10.94 -2.04 -38.02
N ALA A 655 11.24 -1.87 -39.32
CA ALA A 655 12.49 -1.23 -39.78
C ALA A 655 12.64 0.19 -39.22
N GLN A 656 11.57 0.99 -39.15
CA GLN A 656 11.59 2.33 -38.57
C GLN A 656 11.83 2.31 -37.05
N GLN A 657 11.20 1.40 -36.36
CA GLN A 657 11.41 1.23 -34.92
C GLN A 657 12.83 0.80 -34.59
N GLN A 658 13.43 -0.08 -35.40
CA GLN A 658 14.83 -0.49 -35.27
C GLN A 658 15.79 0.70 -35.50
N ALA A 659 15.51 1.54 -36.51
CA ALA A 659 16.30 2.73 -36.76
C ALA A 659 16.22 3.75 -35.62
N ASN A 660 15.05 3.95 -35.01
CA ASN A 660 14.88 4.82 -33.86
C ASN A 660 15.46 4.23 -32.56
N ALA A 661 15.54 2.89 -32.46
CA ALA A 661 16.04 2.15 -31.31
C ALA A 661 17.57 2.10 -31.20
N ASP A 662 18.30 2.27 -32.29
CA ASP A 662 19.77 2.30 -32.33
C ASP A 662 20.29 3.61 -31.71
N CYS A 663 20.14 3.72 -30.40
CA CYS A 663 20.41 4.93 -29.62
C CYS A 663 21.91 5.25 -29.46
N ASP A 664 22.79 4.26 -29.69
CA ASP A 664 24.23 4.44 -29.69
C ASP A 664 24.88 4.49 -31.09
N GLU A 665 24.04 4.37 -32.15
CA GLU A 665 24.47 4.28 -33.57
C GLU A 665 25.50 3.18 -33.83
N SER A 666 25.39 2.05 -33.12
CA SER A 666 26.23 0.87 -33.35
C SER A 666 25.80 0.11 -34.64
N GLY A 667 24.58 0.27 -35.09
CA GLY A 667 23.94 -0.42 -36.19
C GLY A 667 23.29 -1.74 -35.80
N GLU A 668 23.27 -2.08 -34.52
CA GLU A 668 22.57 -3.23 -33.93
C GLU A 668 21.70 -2.72 -32.78
N VAL A 669 20.53 -3.33 -32.56
CA VAL A 669 19.65 -2.98 -31.45
C VAL A 669 19.85 -3.99 -30.33
N ASP A 670 20.46 -3.55 -29.23
CA ASP A 670 20.81 -4.41 -28.10
C ASP A 670 20.56 -3.73 -26.73
N SER A 671 21.09 -4.34 -25.66
CA SER A 671 20.94 -3.80 -24.30
C SER A 671 21.72 -2.50 -24.07
N ASN A 672 22.73 -2.17 -24.91
CA ASN A 672 23.47 -0.91 -24.75
C ASN A 672 22.60 0.27 -25.17
N ASP A 673 21.80 0.12 -26.23
CA ASP A 673 20.81 1.13 -26.65
C ASP A 673 19.82 1.43 -25.53
N ALA A 674 19.34 0.40 -24.87
CA ALA A 674 18.43 0.57 -23.74
C ALA A 674 19.08 1.34 -22.58
N VAL A 675 20.35 1.08 -22.29
CA VAL A 675 21.14 1.84 -21.30
C VAL A 675 21.34 3.29 -21.75
N VAL A 676 21.62 3.54 -23.03
CA VAL A 676 21.78 4.90 -23.59
C VAL A 676 20.46 5.66 -23.50
N LEU A 677 19.35 5.03 -23.89
CA LEU A 677 18.04 5.64 -23.81
C LEU A 677 17.64 5.96 -22.34
N LEU A 678 17.88 5.04 -21.42
CA LEU A 678 17.62 5.30 -20.00
C LEU A 678 18.47 6.45 -19.45
N LYS A 679 19.76 6.54 -19.81
CA LYS A 679 20.62 7.67 -19.44
C LYS A 679 20.09 9.00 -19.99
N PHE A 680 19.51 9.00 -21.19
CA PHE A 680 18.86 10.17 -21.76
C PHE A 680 17.60 10.56 -20.98
N LEU A 681 16.74 9.61 -20.71
CA LEU A 681 15.50 9.85 -19.97
C LEU A 681 15.75 10.39 -18.55
N VAL A 682 16.81 9.93 -17.89
CA VAL A 682 17.19 10.46 -16.56
C VAL A 682 18.18 11.64 -16.64
N SER A 683 18.38 12.22 -17.82
CA SER A 683 19.19 13.43 -18.05
C SER A 683 20.69 13.28 -17.69
N ILE A 684 21.23 12.06 -17.65
CA ILE A 684 22.67 11.80 -17.54
C ILE A 684 23.36 12.20 -18.85
N ILE A 685 22.70 11.96 -19.99
CA ILE A 685 23.10 12.48 -21.31
C ILE A 685 21.95 13.34 -21.85
N HIS A 686 22.28 14.29 -22.74
CA HIS A 686 21.29 15.30 -23.17
C HIS A 686 20.94 15.23 -24.65
N THR A 687 21.51 14.27 -25.38
CA THR A 687 21.27 14.08 -26.82
C THR A 687 21.26 12.61 -27.18
N LEU A 688 20.37 12.24 -28.11
CA LEU A 688 20.38 10.97 -28.82
C LEU A 688 20.63 11.26 -30.31
N PRO A 689 21.37 10.41 -31.03
CA PRO A 689 22.08 9.24 -30.50
C PRO A 689 23.35 9.63 -29.72
N ASN A 690 23.84 8.70 -28.88
CA ASN A 690 25.03 8.93 -28.08
C ASN A 690 25.97 7.70 -28.12
N LYS A 691 27.12 7.84 -28.83
CA LYS A 691 28.05 6.74 -29.05
C LYS A 691 28.94 6.38 -27.84
N GLY A 692 28.78 7.06 -26.71
CA GLY A 692 29.64 6.91 -25.54
C GLY A 692 31.08 7.37 -25.83
N GLU A 693 31.65 8.22 -25.00
CA GLU A 693 33.09 8.49 -25.03
C GLU A 693 33.89 7.40 -24.31
#